data_18c0c060763193d225f1b97ca8a6b84a
#
_entry.id   18c0c060763193d225f1b97ca8a6b84a
#
_cell.length_a   1.000
_cell.length_b   1.000
_cell.length_c   1.000
_cell.angle_alpha   90.00
_cell.angle_beta   90.00
_cell.angle_gamma   90.00
#
_symmetry.space_group_name_H-M   'P 1'
#
loop_
_entity.id
_entity.type
_entity.pdbx_description
1 polymer ?
#
loop_
_entity_poly.entity_id
_entity_poly.type
_entity_poly.pdbx_seq_one_letter_code
_entity_poly.pdbx_strand_id
1 'polypeptide(L)'
;MCVKNTINLYIHLLKPFSLRKLFMKKKYLLLLLLQLCLCGHTFAQYPKMTKLLYGVAYYDEYMPYERLDKDVQMMKDCGINVVRIAESTWSTVEPQDGIFDFTHIDRVLNAMHKGGISVIIGTPTYAVPTWMVKKHPEILAITPSGQNQYGARQNMDISNVDFKFYANRVIRKIMEHVKDNPAVIGYQVDNETKSYGTSGPNVQALFVKYMQAKYKTLDNINKIFGLDYWSNRINNWADFPSMNGTINGSLAAEFAKFQRQLVTDYMAWQAAIIREYKRPDQFITHNFDFEWRGYSFGIQPDVDHFAAAKALDIAGVDIYHSSQDKLTGAEISFGGDVARSMKGNKNYLVIETEAQGFPQWTPYPGQLRLQAFSHLASGANMVEYWPWHSIHNSAETYWKGLLSHDFEPNPVYDEAKTIGKDFARLSPQLINLKKKSDVAILFSNEALSGFKAFGFGWGVRTGYNDVLRQFYDGLYHMNISCDFVDPSSSSIENYKVLIVPLLYAAPDSLLQRLNRFVKNGGHIIHTFKSGFSDENVKVRTTHQPGIIEEACGIYYSQFTVPENVSLKGDLGLSAADKKINTWMELITPTTAKVLAYYDHPVWGKYAAITENNYGKGIATYIGCLTTSAVTDKILADAVKKAGLWNEDQQLSFPIITKSGVNQKGKTVHYYFNYSDQQTSFTYPYNNSKELLSGNSVSKNTAITLMPWDMKIIEVD
;
A
#
# COMPACT_ATOMS: atom_id res chain seq x y z
N MET A 1 0.29 -35.74 83.28
CA MET A 1 -0.89 -36.41 82.75
C MET A 1 -1.45 -35.53 81.65
N CYS A 2 -1.76 -36.07 80.52
CA CYS A 2 -2.17 -35.39 79.29
C CYS A 2 -1.03 -34.91 78.34
N VAL A 3 -0.37 -35.81 77.69
CA VAL A 3 0.23 -35.65 76.36
C VAL A 3 0.51 -37.05 75.82
N LYS A 4 -0.51 -37.74 75.30
CA LYS A 4 -0.35 -39.05 74.60
C LYS A 4 -1.52 -39.46 73.72
N ASN A 5 -2.34 -38.48 73.21
CA ASN A 5 -3.49 -38.87 72.37
C ASN A 5 -3.73 -37.98 71.15
N THR A 6 -2.66 -37.38 70.55
CA THR A 6 -2.87 -36.53 69.35
C THR A 6 -2.00 -36.95 68.14
N ILE A 7 -1.40 -38.13 68.13
CA ILE A 7 -0.55 -38.57 66.99
C ILE A 7 -1.18 -39.67 66.14
N ASN A 8 -2.31 -40.24 66.54
CA ASN A 8 -2.92 -41.39 65.79
C ASN A 8 -4.06 -41.02 64.85
N LEU A 9 -4.34 -39.76 64.55
CA LEU A 9 -5.42 -39.37 63.64
C LEU A 9 -4.97 -38.74 62.30
N TYR A 10 -3.66 -38.77 62.00
CA TYR A 10 -3.13 -38.21 60.73
C TYR A 10 -2.55 -39.26 59.75
N ILE A 11 -2.63 -40.56 60.03
CA ILE A 11 -2.06 -41.65 59.18
C ILE A 11 -3.08 -42.35 58.27
N HIS A 12 -4.35 -41.99 58.30
CA HIS A 12 -5.38 -42.66 57.51
C HIS A 12 -5.99 -41.88 56.33
N LEU A 13 -5.39 -40.77 55.89
CA LEU A 13 -5.90 -39.96 54.76
C LEU A 13 -4.92 -39.74 53.58
N LEU A 14 -3.87 -40.54 53.45
CA LEU A 14 -3.04 -40.58 52.24
C LEU A 14 -3.25 -41.91 51.53
N LYS A 15 -4.35 -42.02 50.78
CA LYS A 15 -4.44 -43.03 49.70
C LYS A 15 -3.46 -42.62 48.59
N PRO A 16 -2.70 -43.55 48.01
CA PRO A 16 -1.73 -43.26 46.96
C PRO A 16 -2.48 -42.79 45.71
N PHE A 17 -2.34 -41.51 45.37
CA PHE A 17 -2.75 -40.98 44.06
C PHE A 17 -1.89 -41.71 43.01
N SER A 18 -2.55 -42.59 42.23
CA SER A 18 -1.87 -43.46 41.29
C SER A 18 -1.08 -42.65 40.27
N LEU A 19 0.20 -42.91 40.14
CA LEU A 19 1.11 -42.40 39.10
C LEU A 19 0.50 -42.55 37.69
N ARG A 20 -0.41 -43.49 37.47
CA ARG A 20 -1.17 -43.61 36.21
C ARG A 20 -1.99 -42.36 35.85
N LYS A 21 -2.62 -41.65 36.80
CA LYS A 21 -3.40 -40.42 36.50
C LYS A 21 -2.49 -39.22 36.18
N LEU A 22 -1.28 -39.18 36.72
CA LEU A 22 -0.30 -38.14 36.40
C LEU A 22 0.29 -38.34 34.99
N PHE A 23 0.54 -39.62 34.62
CA PHE A 23 1.02 -39.97 33.28
C PHE A 23 -0.07 -39.77 32.21
N MET A 24 -1.34 -40.05 32.52
CA MET A 24 -2.43 -39.74 31.58
C MET A 24 -2.62 -38.24 31.37
N LYS A 25 -2.58 -37.44 32.43
CA LYS A 25 -2.64 -35.95 32.27
C LYS A 25 -1.45 -35.38 31.47
N LYS A 26 -0.24 -35.90 31.66
CA LYS A 26 0.92 -35.52 30.84
C LYS A 26 0.77 -35.97 29.37
N LYS A 27 0.23 -37.17 29.10
CA LYS A 27 -0.07 -37.62 27.74
C LYS A 27 -1.13 -36.77 27.04
N TYR A 28 -2.20 -36.39 27.74
CA TYR A 28 -3.22 -35.50 27.20
C TYR A 28 -2.69 -34.05 27.00
N LEU A 29 -1.83 -33.56 27.89
CA LEU A 29 -1.17 -32.26 27.73
C LEU A 29 -0.16 -32.28 26.58
N LEU A 30 0.57 -33.38 26.39
CA LEU A 30 1.49 -33.55 25.25
C LEU A 30 0.71 -33.71 23.93
N LEU A 31 -0.43 -34.42 23.92
CA LEU A 31 -1.32 -34.52 22.77
C LEU A 31 -1.98 -33.16 22.44
N LEU A 32 -2.38 -32.42 23.46
CA LEU A 32 -2.90 -31.05 23.27
C LEU A 32 -1.83 -30.09 22.77
N LEU A 33 -0.60 -30.19 23.28
CA LEU A 33 0.56 -29.45 22.79
C LEU A 33 0.98 -29.90 21.38
N LEU A 34 0.89 -31.21 21.06
CA LEU A 34 1.11 -31.67 19.68
C LEU A 34 -0.03 -31.26 18.75
N GLN A 35 -1.29 -31.22 19.19
CA GLN A 35 -2.38 -30.66 18.39
C GLN A 35 -2.29 -29.15 18.23
N LEU A 36 -1.80 -28.39 19.23
CA LEU A 36 -1.48 -26.98 19.12
C LEU A 36 -0.25 -26.73 18.25
N CYS A 37 0.72 -27.63 18.20
CA CYS A 37 1.85 -27.57 17.27
C CYS A 37 1.48 -28.06 15.86
N LEU A 38 0.44 -28.90 15.70
CA LEU A 38 -0.09 -29.34 14.40
C LEU A 38 -1.16 -28.38 13.85
N CYS A 39 -1.70 -27.46 14.64
CA CYS A 39 -2.27 -26.20 14.19
C CYS A 39 -1.13 -25.25 13.81
N GLY A 40 -0.10 -25.78 13.15
CA GLY A 40 0.91 -24.98 12.48
C GLY A 40 0.17 -23.99 11.61
N HIS A 41 0.46 -22.72 11.79
CA HIS A 41 0.10 -21.68 10.88
C HIS A 41 0.59 -22.14 9.51
N THR A 42 -0.30 -22.75 8.73
CA THR A 42 -0.08 -22.88 7.30
C THR A 42 -0.02 -21.42 6.83
N PHE A 43 1.19 -20.87 6.80
CA PHE A 43 1.43 -19.68 6.02
C PHE A 43 0.85 -20.02 4.66
N ALA A 44 -0.19 -19.31 4.24
CA ALA A 44 -0.78 -19.50 2.93
C ALA A 44 0.38 -19.45 1.94
N GLN A 45 0.64 -20.57 1.28
CA GLN A 45 1.75 -20.62 0.33
C GLN A 45 1.40 -19.62 -0.77
N TYR A 46 2.29 -18.64 -1.00
CA TYR A 46 2.08 -17.64 -2.04
C TYR A 46 1.75 -18.35 -3.37
N PRO A 47 0.58 -18.08 -3.97
CA PRO A 47 0.15 -18.79 -5.17
C PRO A 47 1.13 -18.59 -6.30
N LYS A 48 1.69 -19.67 -6.83
CA LYS A 48 2.62 -19.60 -7.94
C LYS A 48 1.85 -19.41 -9.25
N MET A 49 1.92 -18.21 -9.80
CA MET A 49 1.39 -17.94 -11.12
C MET A 49 2.20 -18.67 -12.20
N THR A 50 1.52 -19.28 -13.16
CA THR A 50 2.15 -20.04 -14.26
C THR A 50 2.19 -19.28 -15.58
N LYS A 51 1.35 -18.26 -15.72
CA LYS A 51 1.28 -17.36 -16.88
C LYS A 51 0.95 -15.94 -16.42
N LEU A 52 1.35 -14.95 -17.21
CA LEU A 52 0.90 -13.57 -17.03
C LEU A 52 -0.62 -13.52 -17.25
N LEU A 53 -1.30 -12.81 -16.37
CA LEU A 53 -2.72 -12.52 -16.52
C LEU A 53 -2.89 -11.15 -17.20
N TYR A 54 -3.76 -11.12 -18.18
CA TYR A 54 -4.12 -9.92 -18.93
C TYR A 54 -5.62 -9.84 -18.99
N GLY A 55 -6.21 -8.81 -18.41
CA GLY A 55 -7.62 -8.82 -18.09
C GLY A 55 -8.35 -7.50 -18.19
N VAL A 56 -9.64 -7.61 -17.91
CA VAL A 56 -10.59 -6.49 -17.80
C VAL A 56 -11.60 -6.76 -16.71
N ALA A 57 -12.06 -5.70 -16.02
CA ALA A 57 -13.31 -5.74 -15.28
C ALA A 57 -14.47 -5.80 -16.28
N TYR A 58 -15.35 -6.78 -16.13
CA TYR A 58 -16.43 -7.04 -17.07
C TYR A 58 -17.80 -6.99 -16.35
N TYR A 59 -18.63 -6.05 -16.77
CA TYR A 59 -19.95 -5.81 -16.18
C TYR A 59 -21.02 -6.03 -17.24
N ASP A 60 -21.43 -7.28 -17.44
CA ASP A 60 -22.49 -7.65 -18.35
C ASP A 60 -23.84 -6.98 -17.95
N GLU A 61 -24.03 -6.73 -16.64
CA GLU A 61 -25.16 -6.01 -16.09
C GLU A 61 -25.23 -4.52 -16.47
N TYR A 62 -24.12 -3.95 -16.97
CA TYR A 62 -24.10 -2.55 -17.43
C TYR A 62 -24.31 -2.43 -18.94
N MET A 63 -24.42 -3.56 -19.65
CA MET A 63 -24.59 -3.56 -21.10
C MET A 63 -25.98 -3.04 -21.48
N PRO A 64 -26.09 -2.12 -22.47
CA PRO A 64 -27.36 -1.60 -22.92
C PRO A 64 -28.14 -2.59 -23.78
N TYR A 65 -27.51 -3.65 -24.29
CA TYR A 65 -28.10 -4.72 -25.06
C TYR A 65 -27.22 -5.99 -24.99
N GLU A 66 -27.80 -7.12 -25.34
CA GLU A 66 -27.13 -8.42 -25.29
C GLU A 66 -25.97 -8.51 -26.28
N ARG A 67 -24.75 -8.79 -25.77
CA ARG A 67 -23.54 -8.91 -26.58
C ARG A 67 -22.47 -9.83 -26.03
N LEU A 68 -22.76 -10.62 -25.00
CA LEU A 68 -21.80 -11.45 -24.27
C LEU A 68 -20.94 -12.33 -25.19
N ASP A 69 -21.53 -13.02 -26.18
CA ASP A 69 -20.77 -13.87 -27.09
C ASP A 69 -19.81 -13.07 -27.99
N LYS A 70 -20.23 -11.86 -28.43
CA LYS A 70 -19.38 -10.93 -29.19
C LYS A 70 -18.22 -10.44 -28.33
N ASP A 71 -18.49 -10.10 -27.08
CA ASP A 71 -17.48 -9.61 -26.15
C ASP A 71 -16.44 -10.70 -25.81
N VAL A 72 -16.87 -11.92 -25.53
CA VAL A 72 -15.95 -13.05 -25.32
C VAL A 72 -15.05 -13.27 -26.55
N GLN A 73 -15.61 -13.20 -27.77
CA GLN A 73 -14.78 -13.33 -28.96
C GLN A 73 -13.78 -12.18 -29.12
N MET A 74 -14.21 -10.93 -28.89
CA MET A 74 -13.32 -9.77 -28.95
C MET A 74 -12.23 -9.81 -27.85
N MET A 75 -12.56 -10.29 -26.65
CA MET A 75 -11.57 -10.52 -25.58
C MET A 75 -10.51 -11.53 -25.98
N LYS A 76 -10.93 -12.65 -26.58
CA LYS A 76 -10.00 -13.68 -27.12
C LYS A 76 -9.09 -13.11 -28.20
N ASP A 77 -9.63 -12.33 -29.12
CA ASP A 77 -8.88 -11.68 -30.20
C ASP A 77 -7.86 -10.67 -29.62
N CYS A 78 -8.17 -10.10 -28.46
CA CYS A 78 -7.32 -9.18 -27.71
C CYS A 78 -6.27 -9.90 -26.83
N GLY A 79 -6.34 -11.22 -26.70
CA GLY A 79 -5.45 -12.00 -25.84
C GLY A 79 -5.79 -11.89 -24.35
N ILE A 80 -6.97 -11.38 -24.00
CA ILE A 80 -7.48 -11.34 -22.62
C ILE A 80 -7.71 -12.77 -22.16
N ASN A 81 -7.18 -13.09 -20.98
CA ASN A 81 -7.21 -14.44 -20.40
C ASN A 81 -7.80 -14.49 -18.99
N VAL A 82 -8.21 -13.34 -18.44
CA VAL A 82 -8.89 -13.22 -17.15
C VAL A 82 -9.87 -12.06 -17.18
N VAL A 83 -10.98 -12.23 -16.48
CA VAL A 83 -11.94 -11.14 -16.17
C VAL A 83 -12.27 -11.13 -14.69
N ARG A 84 -12.56 -9.95 -14.16
CA ARG A 84 -13.15 -9.76 -12.84
C ARG A 84 -14.63 -9.43 -13.00
N ILE A 85 -15.49 -10.07 -12.17
CA ILE A 85 -16.92 -9.89 -12.19
C ILE A 85 -17.51 -9.94 -10.77
N ALA A 86 -18.75 -9.56 -10.64
CA ALA A 86 -19.64 -9.78 -9.50
C ALA A 86 -19.50 -8.84 -8.30
N GLU A 87 -18.49 -8.02 -8.18
CA GLU A 87 -18.32 -7.13 -7.02
C GLU A 87 -19.45 -6.08 -6.92
N SER A 88 -20.16 -5.78 -7.99
CA SER A 88 -21.29 -4.82 -8.00
C SER A 88 -22.67 -5.47 -8.03
N THR A 89 -22.78 -6.79 -7.92
CA THR A 89 -24.00 -7.54 -8.26
C THR A 89 -24.91 -7.90 -7.09
N TRP A 90 -24.78 -7.30 -5.89
CA TRP A 90 -25.59 -7.72 -4.75
C TRP A 90 -27.10 -7.68 -5.02
N SER A 91 -27.60 -6.59 -5.59
CA SER A 91 -29.04 -6.46 -5.93
C SER A 91 -29.49 -7.43 -7.03
N THR A 92 -28.60 -7.87 -7.91
CA THR A 92 -28.89 -8.86 -8.95
C THR A 92 -28.91 -10.27 -8.37
N VAL A 93 -27.95 -10.60 -7.52
CA VAL A 93 -27.80 -11.92 -6.88
C VAL A 93 -28.85 -12.13 -5.78
N GLU A 94 -29.22 -11.07 -5.07
CA GLU A 94 -30.21 -11.09 -4.01
C GLU A 94 -31.24 -9.96 -4.22
N PRO A 95 -32.17 -10.13 -5.21
CA PRO A 95 -33.13 -9.11 -5.59
C PRO A 95 -34.13 -8.77 -4.49
N GLN A 96 -34.38 -9.69 -3.57
CA GLN A 96 -35.19 -9.52 -2.38
C GLN A 96 -34.54 -10.24 -1.19
N ASP A 97 -34.86 -9.82 0.01
CA ASP A 97 -34.33 -10.38 1.24
C ASP A 97 -34.44 -11.91 1.30
N GLY A 98 -33.33 -12.62 1.20
CA GLY A 98 -33.23 -14.08 1.25
C GLY A 98 -33.60 -14.83 -0.03
N ILE A 99 -33.94 -14.12 -1.11
CA ILE A 99 -34.21 -14.72 -2.42
C ILE A 99 -32.98 -14.52 -3.30
N PHE A 100 -32.38 -15.62 -3.75
CA PHE A 100 -31.15 -15.61 -4.54
C PHE A 100 -31.39 -16.05 -5.98
N ASP A 101 -30.80 -15.31 -6.92
CA ASP A 101 -30.79 -15.61 -8.35
C ASP A 101 -29.35 -15.52 -8.89
N PHE A 102 -28.80 -16.63 -9.34
CA PHE A 102 -27.46 -16.71 -9.91
C PHE A 102 -27.44 -16.80 -11.44
N THR A 103 -28.59 -16.67 -12.10
CA THR A 103 -28.72 -16.83 -13.57
C THR A 103 -27.75 -15.94 -14.32
N HIS A 104 -27.58 -14.69 -13.87
CA HIS A 104 -26.64 -13.74 -14.45
C HIS A 104 -25.17 -14.21 -14.34
N ILE A 105 -24.74 -14.58 -13.11
CA ILE A 105 -23.37 -15.06 -12.86
C ILE A 105 -23.09 -16.34 -13.66
N ASP A 106 -24.03 -17.29 -13.67
CA ASP A 106 -23.89 -18.55 -14.41
C ASP A 106 -23.72 -18.33 -15.90
N ARG A 107 -24.48 -17.41 -16.46
CA ARG A 107 -24.40 -17.06 -17.89
C ARG A 107 -23.00 -16.55 -18.24
N VAL A 108 -22.46 -15.62 -17.46
CA VAL A 108 -21.13 -15.04 -17.67
C VAL A 108 -20.04 -16.10 -17.44
N LEU A 109 -20.10 -16.85 -16.33
CA LEU A 109 -19.14 -17.92 -16.04
C LEU A 109 -19.07 -18.98 -17.14
N ASN A 110 -20.23 -19.42 -17.66
CA ASN A 110 -20.31 -20.40 -18.75
C ASN A 110 -19.70 -19.87 -20.04
N ALA A 111 -19.96 -18.61 -20.40
CA ALA A 111 -19.40 -17.98 -21.59
C ALA A 111 -17.87 -17.83 -21.48
N MET A 112 -17.37 -17.35 -20.34
CA MET A 112 -15.93 -17.20 -20.09
C MET A 112 -15.23 -18.56 -20.09
N HIS A 113 -15.81 -19.58 -19.44
CA HIS A 113 -15.24 -20.93 -19.45
C HIS A 113 -15.11 -21.50 -20.87
N LYS A 114 -16.18 -21.40 -21.69
CA LYS A 114 -16.15 -21.81 -23.11
C LYS A 114 -15.12 -21.02 -23.91
N GLY A 115 -14.93 -19.74 -23.57
CA GLY A 115 -13.92 -18.87 -24.16
C GLY A 115 -12.47 -19.17 -23.74
N GLY A 116 -12.26 -19.99 -22.70
CA GLY A 116 -10.95 -20.25 -22.11
C GLY A 116 -10.43 -19.07 -21.28
N ILE A 117 -11.32 -18.19 -20.83
CA ILE A 117 -11.04 -17.01 -20.02
C ILE A 117 -11.26 -17.35 -18.55
N SER A 118 -10.28 -17.11 -17.69
CA SER A 118 -10.37 -17.29 -16.25
C SER A 118 -11.19 -16.17 -15.60
N VAL A 119 -11.74 -16.43 -14.40
CA VAL A 119 -12.59 -15.45 -13.71
C VAL A 119 -12.11 -15.23 -12.29
N ILE A 120 -12.07 -13.95 -11.86
CA ILE A 120 -11.96 -13.53 -10.48
C ILE A 120 -13.36 -13.06 -10.05
N ILE A 121 -13.86 -13.62 -8.93
CA ILE A 121 -15.17 -13.26 -8.37
C ILE A 121 -14.96 -12.24 -7.25
N GLY A 122 -15.58 -11.07 -7.37
CA GLY A 122 -15.65 -10.08 -6.30
C GLY A 122 -16.80 -10.34 -5.33
N THR A 123 -16.60 -10.06 -4.04
CA THR A 123 -17.70 -10.02 -3.07
C THR A 123 -18.44 -8.68 -3.20
N PRO A 124 -19.78 -8.68 -3.31
CA PRO A 124 -20.52 -7.48 -3.71
C PRO A 124 -20.86 -6.55 -2.54
N THR A 125 -19.97 -6.43 -1.56
CA THR A 125 -20.28 -5.82 -0.26
C THR A 125 -20.10 -4.31 -0.22
N TYR A 126 -19.51 -3.71 -1.26
CA TYR A 126 -19.26 -2.26 -1.30
C TYR A 126 -20.48 -1.41 -1.73
N ALA A 127 -21.55 -2.06 -2.23
CA ALA A 127 -22.80 -1.41 -2.61
C ALA A 127 -23.98 -2.26 -2.14
N VAL A 128 -24.92 -1.63 -1.42
CA VAL A 128 -26.00 -2.34 -0.73
C VAL A 128 -27.31 -2.27 -1.51
N PRO A 129 -28.16 -3.34 -1.48
CA PRO A 129 -29.47 -3.35 -2.14
C PRO A 129 -30.47 -2.38 -1.53
N THR A 130 -31.42 -1.88 -2.34
CA THR A 130 -32.50 -0.99 -1.91
C THR A 130 -33.35 -1.57 -0.78
N TRP A 131 -33.70 -2.88 -0.86
CA TRP A 131 -34.50 -3.54 0.15
C TRP A 131 -33.85 -3.53 1.52
N MET A 132 -32.51 -3.63 1.56
CA MET A 132 -31.73 -3.64 2.80
C MET A 132 -31.77 -2.26 3.48
N VAL A 133 -31.51 -1.19 2.73
CA VAL A 133 -31.56 0.18 3.28
C VAL A 133 -32.95 0.55 3.73
N LYS A 134 -34.00 0.10 3.01
CA LYS A 134 -35.38 0.32 3.42
C LYS A 134 -35.73 -0.38 4.72
N LYS A 135 -35.18 -1.58 4.93
CA LYS A 135 -35.44 -2.39 6.13
C LYS A 135 -34.54 -1.96 7.32
N HIS A 136 -33.30 -1.56 7.04
CA HIS A 136 -32.27 -1.23 8.00
C HIS A 136 -31.55 0.08 7.59
N PRO A 137 -32.20 1.25 7.70
CA PRO A 137 -31.58 2.53 7.33
C PRO A 137 -30.36 2.87 8.20
N GLU A 138 -30.24 2.28 9.38
CA GLU A 138 -29.11 2.41 10.31
C GLU A 138 -27.80 1.76 9.84
N ILE A 139 -27.83 0.98 8.76
CA ILE A 139 -26.60 0.47 8.13
C ILE A 139 -25.82 1.56 7.40
N LEU A 140 -26.48 2.66 7.03
CA LEU A 140 -25.80 3.78 6.38
C LEU A 140 -24.89 4.50 7.36
N ALA A 141 -23.64 4.70 6.96
CA ALA A 141 -22.63 5.29 7.80
C ALA A 141 -22.95 6.74 8.18
N ILE A 142 -22.66 7.10 9.41
CA ILE A 142 -22.67 8.48 9.89
C ILE A 142 -21.22 8.96 9.90
N THR A 143 -20.97 10.08 9.21
CA THR A 143 -19.67 10.74 9.07
C THR A 143 -19.74 12.14 9.69
N PRO A 144 -18.63 12.88 9.77
CA PRO A 144 -18.67 14.29 10.17
C PRO A 144 -19.59 15.16 9.30
N SER A 145 -19.86 14.75 8.07
CA SER A 145 -20.78 15.46 7.14
C SER A 145 -22.25 15.07 7.32
N GLY A 146 -22.56 14.13 8.21
CA GLY A 146 -23.91 13.61 8.46
C GLY A 146 -24.05 12.15 8.02
N GLN A 147 -25.32 11.67 8.02
CA GLN A 147 -25.63 10.31 7.58
C GLN A 147 -25.55 10.21 6.05
N ASN A 148 -24.86 9.17 5.56
CA ASN A 148 -24.82 8.85 4.15
C ASN A 148 -26.22 8.48 3.61
N GLN A 149 -26.38 8.60 2.31
CA GLN A 149 -27.63 8.30 1.63
C GLN A 149 -27.48 7.08 0.74
N TYR A 150 -28.58 6.39 0.48
CA TYR A 150 -28.63 5.32 -0.50
C TYR A 150 -28.27 5.83 -1.91
N GLY A 151 -27.67 4.96 -2.70
CA GLY A 151 -27.35 5.17 -4.12
C GLY A 151 -25.88 5.35 -4.43
N ALA A 152 -25.07 5.83 -3.47
CA ALA A 152 -23.62 5.81 -3.59
C ALA A 152 -23.06 4.43 -3.17
N ARG A 153 -21.91 4.08 -3.73
CA ARG A 153 -21.11 2.96 -3.23
C ARG A 153 -20.42 3.35 -1.92
N GLN A 154 -20.01 2.35 -1.11
CA GLN A 154 -19.16 2.55 0.06
C GLN A 154 -19.76 3.53 1.08
N ASN A 155 -21.04 3.46 1.27
CA ASN A 155 -21.81 4.37 2.13
C ASN A 155 -22.36 3.70 3.40
N MET A 156 -21.94 2.46 3.68
CA MET A 156 -22.38 1.69 4.84
C MET A 156 -21.37 1.76 6.00
N ASP A 157 -21.85 1.53 7.22
CA ASP A 157 -21.01 1.24 8.38
C ASP A 157 -20.59 -0.23 8.36
N ILE A 158 -19.34 -0.50 7.97
CA ILE A 158 -18.78 -1.86 7.88
C ILE A 158 -18.72 -2.59 9.24
N SER A 159 -18.94 -1.89 10.35
CA SER A 159 -19.01 -2.47 11.69
C SER A 159 -20.44 -2.77 12.16
N ASN A 160 -21.47 -2.30 11.43
CA ASN A 160 -22.87 -2.52 11.76
C ASN A 160 -23.23 -4.01 11.73
N VAL A 161 -23.97 -4.48 12.74
CA VAL A 161 -24.27 -5.92 12.91
C VAL A 161 -25.23 -6.46 11.85
N ASP A 162 -26.23 -5.66 11.45
CA ASP A 162 -27.21 -6.05 10.44
C ASP A 162 -26.54 -6.07 9.05
N PHE A 163 -25.75 -5.06 8.71
CA PHE A 163 -24.95 -5.08 7.50
C PHE A 163 -24.05 -6.33 7.44
N LYS A 164 -23.31 -6.65 8.53
CA LYS A 164 -22.47 -7.84 8.58
C LYS A 164 -23.26 -9.14 8.46
N PHE A 165 -24.45 -9.21 9.02
CA PHE A 165 -25.33 -10.38 8.88
C PHE A 165 -25.66 -10.65 7.42
N TYR A 166 -26.11 -9.63 6.70
CA TYR A 166 -26.47 -9.74 5.28
C TYR A 166 -25.24 -9.96 4.39
N ALA A 167 -24.14 -9.25 4.65
CA ALA A 167 -22.88 -9.45 3.92
C ALA A 167 -22.34 -10.89 4.10
N ASN A 168 -22.39 -11.44 5.30
CA ASN A 168 -22.05 -12.85 5.55
C ASN A 168 -22.90 -13.80 4.70
N ARG A 169 -24.20 -13.54 4.65
CA ARG A 169 -25.14 -14.37 3.90
C ARG A 169 -24.86 -14.36 2.40
N VAL A 170 -24.72 -13.18 1.81
CA VAL A 170 -24.50 -13.08 0.35
C VAL A 170 -23.14 -13.65 -0.04
N ILE A 171 -22.08 -13.40 0.73
CA ILE A 171 -20.76 -13.97 0.46
C ILE A 171 -20.83 -15.49 0.47
N ARG A 172 -21.44 -16.10 1.52
CA ARG A 172 -21.58 -17.56 1.61
C ARG A 172 -22.38 -18.13 0.45
N LYS A 173 -23.47 -17.49 0.06
CA LYS A 173 -24.31 -17.95 -1.04
C LYS A 173 -23.57 -17.90 -2.38
N ILE A 174 -22.83 -16.84 -2.67
CA ILE A 174 -21.98 -16.78 -3.85
C ILE A 174 -20.91 -17.86 -3.79
N MET A 175 -20.21 -18.01 -2.66
CA MET A 175 -19.15 -19.00 -2.52
C MET A 175 -19.64 -20.43 -2.68
N GLU A 176 -20.77 -20.78 -2.04
CA GLU A 176 -21.42 -22.09 -2.23
C GLU A 176 -21.70 -22.39 -3.69
N HIS A 177 -22.15 -21.37 -4.45
CA HIS A 177 -22.55 -21.50 -5.84
C HIS A 177 -21.35 -21.63 -6.79
N VAL A 178 -20.29 -20.82 -6.62
CA VAL A 178 -19.21 -20.69 -7.63
C VAL A 178 -17.95 -21.50 -7.33
N LYS A 179 -17.77 -22.03 -6.09
CA LYS A 179 -16.50 -22.64 -5.63
C LYS A 179 -15.94 -23.73 -6.53
N ASP A 180 -16.81 -24.53 -7.14
CA ASP A 180 -16.43 -25.68 -7.97
C ASP A 180 -16.36 -25.31 -9.48
N ASN A 181 -16.67 -24.08 -9.86
CA ASN A 181 -16.60 -23.66 -11.26
C ASN A 181 -15.14 -23.60 -11.73
N PRO A 182 -14.79 -24.31 -12.82
CA PRO A 182 -13.39 -24.41 -13.27
C PRO A 182 -12.82 -23.09 -13.82
N ALA A 183 -13.66 -22.14 -14.25
CA ALA A 183 -13.22 -20.83 -14.69
C ALA A 183 -12.72 -19.95 -13.54
N VAL A 184 -13.19 -20.18 -12.30
CA VAL A 184 -12.87 -19.33 -11.15
C VAL A 184 -11.48 -19.65 -10.60
N ILE A 185 -10.57 -18.69 -10.72
CA ILE A 185 -9.17 -18.82 -10.28
C ILE A 185 -8.86 -18.06 -8.99
N GLY A 186 -9.74 -17.15 -8.57
CA GLY A 186 -9.53 -16.35 -7.37
C GLY A 186 -10.75 -15.52 -6.99
N TYR A 187 -10.61 -14.85 -5.86
CA TYR A 187 -11.65 -14.03 -5.25
C TYR A 187 -11.07 -12.68 -4.85
N GLN A 188 -11.80 -11.60 -5.16
CA GLN A 188 -11.57 -10.28 -4.62
C GLN A 188 -12.48 -10.04 -3.43
N VAL A 189 -11.90 -9.61 -2.32
CA VAL A 189 -12.64 -9.19 -1.12
C VAL A 189 -13.08 -7.75 -1.31
N ASP A 190 -14.39 -7.47 -1.24
CA ASP A 190 -14.94 -6.10 -1.28
C ASP A 190 -14.38 -5.27 -2.46
N ASN A 191 -14.39 -3.93 -2.35
CA ASN A 191 -13.82 -3.04 -3.36
C ASN A 191 -13.28 -1.77 -2.72
N GLU A 192 -11.99 -1.45 -2.92
CA GLU A 192 -11.30 -0.24 -2.42
C GLU A 192 -11.69 0.12 -0.97
N THR A 193 -11.69 -0.87 -0.08
CA THR A 193 -12.24 -0.78 1.27
C THR A 193 -11.50 0.24 2.11
N LYS A 194 -12.24 1.19 2.67
CA LYS A 194 -11.74 2.26 3.57
C LYS A 194 -12.68 2.44 4.76
N SER A 195 -12.26 3.27 5.70
CA SER A 195 -13.13 3.67 6.82
C SER A 195 -14.21 4.67 6.41
N TYR A 196 -14.01 5.38 5.32
CA TYR A 196 -14.89 6.43 4.78
C TYR A 196 -15.30 7.49 5.81
N GLY A 197 -14.47 7.71 6.84
CA GLY A 197 -14.75 8.66 7.90
C GLY A 197 -15.90 8.24 8.83
N THR A 198 -16.30 6.98 8.85
CA THR A 198 -17.37 6.46 9.71
C THR A 198 -17.12 6.77 11.17
N SER A 199 -18.05 7.48 11.82
CA SER A 199 -17.91 8.02 13.17
C SER A 199 -19.22 8.06 13.95
N GLY A 200 -20.25 7.34 13.49
CA GLY A 200 -21.57 7.27 14.10
C GLY A 200 -21.60 6.60 15.48
N PRO A 201 -22.76 6.52 16.13
CA PRO A 201 -22.89 5.98 17.49
C PRO A 201 -22.35 4.58 17.67
N ASN A 202 -22.50 3.70 16.67
CA ASN A 202 -21.96 2.34 16.70
C ASN A 202 -20.42 2.34 16.72
N VAL A 203 -19.80 3.06 15.80
CA VAL A 203 -18.34 3.19 15.73
C VAL A 203 -17.79 3.88 16.98
N GLN A 204 -18.49 4.90 17.48
CA GLN A 204 -18.15 5.58 18.73
C GLN A 204 -18.16 4.61 19.93
N ALA A 205 -19.20 3.78 20.06
CA ALA A 205 -19.28 2.79 21.14
C ALA A 205 -18.16 1.73 21.05
N LEU A 206 -17.80 1.31 19.82
CA LEU A 206 -16.67 0.40 19.57
C LEU A 206 -15.34 1.08 19.95
N PHE A 207 -15.18 2.35 19.62
CA PHE A 207 -13.98 3.12 19.99
C PHE A 207 -13.82 3.24 21.50
N VAL A 208 -14.90 3.53 22.23
CA VAL A 208 -14.86 3.58 23.71
C VAL A 208 -14.41 2.23 24.29
N LYS A 209 -14.93 1.11 23.76
CA LYS A 209 -14.48 -0.24 24.17
C LYS A 209 -12.99 -0.48 23.84
N TYR A 210 -12.54 -0.05 22.68
CA TYR A 210 -11.14 -0.12 22.28
C TYR A 210 -10.25 0.68 23.25
N MET A 211 -10.67 1.91 23.62
CA MET A 211 -9.95 2.76 24.59
C MET A 211 -9.90 2.13 25.98
N GLN A 212 -11.01 1.54 26.44
CA GLN A 212 -11.08 0.77 27.70
C GLN A 212 -10.11 -0.42 27.68
N ALA A 213 -10.11 -1.18 26.60
CA ALA A 213 -9.25 -2.35 26.46
C ALA A 213 -7.76 -1.98 26.42
N LYS A 214 -7.39 -0.90 25.73
CA LYS A 214 -6.00 -0.47 25.53
C LYS A 214 -5.44 0.31 26.73
N TYR A 215 -6.15 1.31 27.20
CA TYR A 215 -5.65 2.26 28.19
C TYR A 215 -6.11 1.99 29.63
N LYS A 216 -7.10 1.13 29.85
CA LYS A 216 -7.64 0.62 31.11
C LYS A 216 -8.39 1.65 31.96
N THR A 217 -7.84 2.84 32.16
CA THR A 217 -8.42 3.88 33.03
C THR A 217 -8.53 5.23 32.34
N LEU A 218 -9.51 6.03 32.76
CA LEU A 218 -9.66 7.42 32.27
C LEU A 218 -8.48 8.30 32.67
N ASP A 219 -7.89 8.08 33.85
CA ASP A 219 -6.69 8.83 34.25
C ASP A 219 -5.52 8.61 33.30
N ASN A 220 -5.33 7.37 32.82
CA ASN A 220 -4.33 7.09 31.78
C ASN A 220 -4.63 7.84 30.49
N ILE A 221 -5.88 7.79 30.03
CA ILE A 221 -6.32 8.50 28.82
C ILE A 221 -6.08 10.00 28.96
N ASN A 222 -6.55 10.60 30.04
CA ASN A 222 -6.40 12.03 30.31
C ASN A 222 -4.92 12.46 30.34
N LYS A 223 -4.07 11.65 30.96
CA LYS A 223 -2.61 11.90 31.03
C LYS A 223 -1.91 11.73 29.69
N ILE A 224 -2.20 10.64 28.97
CA ILE A 224 -1.55 10.31 27.71
C ILE A 224 -1.91 11.35 26.64
N PHE A 225 -3.19 11.68 26.51
CA PHE A 225 -3.68 12.59 25.48
C PHE A 225 -3.72 14.07 25.93
N GLY A 226 -3.34 14.38 27.17
CA GLY A 226 -3.31 15.75 27.69
C GLY A 226 -4.68 16.41 27.72
N LEU A 227 -5.73 15.67 28.11
CA LEU A 227 -7.12 16.14 28.06
C LEU A 227 -7.49 17.19 29.06
N ASP A 228 -6.61 17.53 30.02
CA ASP A 228 -6.81 18.69 30.91
C ASP A 228 -6.81 20.04 30.17
N TYR A 229 -6.23 20.05 28.95
CA TYR A 229 -6.16 21.24 28.10
C TYR A 229 -7.58 21.64 27.64
N TRP A 230 -7.96 22.90 27.95
CA TRP A 230 -9.29 23.48 27.69
C TRP A 230 -10.46 22.65 28.20
N SER A 231 -10.31 22.02 29.38
CA SER A 231 -11.37 21.23 30.04
C SER A 231 -11.88 20.03 29.22
N ASN A 232 -11.05 19.41 28.38
CA ASN A 232 -11.42 18.21 27.66
C ASN A 232 -11.30 16.94 28.50
N ARG A 233 -10.94 17.03 29.77
CA ARG A 233 -10.79 15.89 30.70
C ARG A 233 -12.08 15.08 30.78
N ILE A 234 -11.92 13.75 30.67
CA ILE A 234 -13.02 12.78 30.75
C ILE A 234 -12.99 12.17 32.15
N ASN A 235 -14.07 12.31 32.92
CA ASN A 235 -14.16 11.80 34.26
C ASN A 235 -15.08 10.58 34.42
N ASN A 236 -15.91 10.28 33.40
CA ASN A 236 -16.78 9.12 33.39
C ASN A 236 -16.79 8.55 31.96
N TRP A 237 -16.77 7.22 31.83
CA TRP A 237 -16.85 6.55 30.53
C TRP A 237 -18.17 6.85 29.78
N ALA A 238 -19.26 7.11 30.51
CA ALA A 238 -20.54 7.49 29.90
C ALA A 238 -20.48 8.87 29.23
N ASP A 239 -19.54 9.72 29.65
CA ASP A 239 -19.37 11.08 29.16
C ASP A 239 -18.28 11.15 28.07
N PHE A 240 -17.81 10.00 27.55
CA PHE A 240 -16.79 9.98 26.50
C PHE A 240 -17.30 10.74 25.27
N PRO A 241 -16.62 11.82 24.84
CA PRO A 241 -17.13 12.72 23.82
C PRO A 241 -17.16 12.06 22.45
N SER A 242 -18.04 12.55 21.58
CA SER A 242 -17.99 12.19 20.16
C SER A 242 -16.64 12.57 19.55
N MET A 243 -16.11 11.69 18.72
CA MET A 243 -14.86 11.97 17.98
C MET A 243 -15.07 12.99 16.86
N ASN A 244 -16.31 13.18 16.42
CA ASN A 244 -16.64 14.27 15.50
C ASN A 244 -16.44 15.62 16.21
N GLY A 245 -15.55 16.44 15.64
CA GLY A 245 -15.25 17.76 16.17
C GLY A 245 -14.26 17.78 17.34
N THR A 246 -13.59 16.65 17.68
CA THR A 246 -12.49 16.70 18.66
C THR A 246 -11.40 17.67 18.20
N ILE A 247 -10.99 18.54 19.12
CA ILE A 247 -9.84 19.44 18.92
C ILE A 247 -8.52 18.82 19.35
N ASN A 248 -8.54 17.69 20.06
CA ASN A 248 -7.35 16.99 20.51
C ASN A 248 -6.77 16.14 19.38
N GLY A 249 -5.69 16.63 18.76
CA GLY A 249 -5.06 15.95 17.61
C GLY A 249 -4.48 14.59 17.95
N SER A 250 -4.02 14.37 19.16
CA SER A 250 -3.52 13.06 19.62
C SER A 250 -4.66 12.05 19.71
N LEU A 251 -5.79 12.43 20.27
CA LEU A 251 -6.98 11.58 20.33
C LEU A 251 -7.58 11.33 18.93
N ALA A 252 -7.56 12.33 18.04
CA ALA A 252 -7.97 12.19 16.65
C ALA A 252 -7.08 11.18 15.89
N ALA A 253 -5.76 11.21 16.11
CA ALA A 253 -4.83 10.26 15.50
C ALA A 253 -5.08 8.82 16.02
N GLU A 254 -5.40 8.66 17.32
CA GLU A 254 -5.78 7.36 17.87
C GLU A 254 -7.10 6.84 17.29
N PHE A 255 -8.08 7.72 17.06
CA PHE A 255 -9.33 7.35 16.40
C PHE A 255 -9.09 6.92 14.94
N ALA A 256 -8.25 7.64 14.20
CA ALA A 256 -7.88 7.24 12.83
C ALA A 256 -7.18 5.86 12.80
N LYS A 257 -6.33 5.57 13.79
CA LYS A 257 -5.72 4.25 13.96
C LYS A 257 -6.78 3.16 14.20
N PHE A 258 -7.74 3.43 15.05
CA PHE A 258 -8.87 2.53 15.31
C PHE A 258 -9.71 2.31 14.06
N GLN A 259 -10.00 3.35 13.27
CA GLN A 259 -10.74 3.23 12.01
C GLN A 259 -10.00 2.34 11.00
N ARG A 260 -8.67 2.47 10.85
CA ARG A 260 -7.86 1.55 10.03
C ARG A 260 -7.92 0.10 10.52
N GLN A 261 -7.99 -0.10 11.87
CA GLN A 261 -8.16 -1.44 12.43
C GLN A 261 -9.51 -2.05 12.05
N LEU A 262 -10.61 -1.26 12.05
CA LEU A 262 -11.92 -1.75 11.60
C LEU A 262 -11.89 -2.23 10.15
N VAL A 263 -11.18 -1.52 9.27
CA VAL A 263 -10.98 -1.93 7.86
C VAL A 263 -10.19 -3.24 7.78
N THR A 264 -9.09 -3.34 8.50
CA THR A 264 -8.26 -4.56 8.57
C THR A 264 -9.08 -5.76 9.03
N ASP A 265 -9.86 -5.60 10.09
CA ASP A 265 -10.70 -6.66 10.66
C ASP A 265 -11.83 -7.06 9.71
N TYR A 266 -12.43 -6.10 9.01
CA TYR A 266 -13.48 -6.35 8.03
C TYR A 266 -12.98 -7.15 6.84
N MET A 267 -11.83 -6.79 6.29
CA MET A 267 -11.21 -7.53 5.19
C MET A 267 -10.79 -8.95 5.63
N ALA A 268 -10.20 -9.08 6.81
CA ALA A 268 -9.81 -10.38 7.37
C ALA A 268 -11.03 -11.29 7.60
N TRP A 269 -12.16 -10.71 8.04
CA TRP A 269 -13.41 -11.44 8.24
C TRP A 269 -13.98 -11.96 6.92
N GLN A 270 -14.04 -11.15 5.85
CA GLN A 270 -14.49 -11.62 4.54
C GLN A 270 -13.55 -12.70 3.97
N ALA A 271 -12.23 -12.47 4.04
CA ALA A 271 -11.25 -13.44 3.60
C ALA A 271 -11.37 -14.78 4.35
N ALA A 272 -11.70 -14.75 5.64
CA ALA A 272 -11.94 -15.98 6.42
C ALA A 272 -13.16 -16.77 5.92
N ILE A 273 -14.26 -16.08 5.58
CA ILE A 273 -15.44 -16.74 4.99
C ILE A 273 -15.08 -17.40 3.65
N ILE A 274 -14.37 -16.68 2.77
CA ILE A 274 -13.96 -17.23 1.47
C ILE A 274 -13.07 -18.46 1.65
N ARG A 275 -12.17 -18.47 2.63
CA ARG A 275 -11.29 -19.62 2.93
C ARG A 275 -12.02 -20.91 3.30
N GLU A 276 -13.24 -20.82 3.81
CA GLU A 276 -14.07 -22.00 4.10
C GLU A 276 -14.51 -22.75 2.83
N TYR A 277 -14.50 -22.08 1.67
CA TYR A 277 -15.06 -22.59 0.42
C TYR A 277 -14.03 -22.73 -0.70
N LYS A 278 -13.03 -21.81 -0.78
CA LYS A 278 -12.10 -21.79 -1.89
C LYS A 278 -11.29 -23.08 -2.04
N ARG A 279 -11.01 -23.46 -3.27
CA ARG A 279 -10.08 -24.55 -3.57
C ARG A 279 -8.62 -24.13 -3.26
N PRO A 280 -7.69 -25.10 -3.07
CA PRO A 280 -6.27 -24.80 -2.81
C PRO A 280 -5.57 -24.06 -3.96
N ASP A 281 -6.04 -24.22 -5.21
CA ASP A 281 -5.52 -23.57 -6.41
C ASP A 281 -6.02 -22.13 -6.60
N GLN A 282 -7.03 -21.71 -5.87
CA GLN A 282 -7.61 -20.37 -5.94
C GLN A 282 -6.94 -19.44 -4.93
N PHE A 283 -6.86 -18.16 -5.27
CA PHE A 283 -6.29 -17.13 -4.40
C PHE A 283 -7.36 -16.14 -3.90
N ILE A 284 -7.01 -15.41 -2.84
CA ILE A 284 -7.76 -14.28 -2.32
C ILE A 284 -6.92 -13.02 -2.53
N THR A 285 -7.52 -11.99 -3.08
CA THR A 285 -6.94 -10.68 -3.30
C THR A 285 -7.89 -9.56 -2.90
N HIS A 286 -7.46 -8.32 -3.04
CA HIS A 286 -8.25 -7.10 -2.89
C HIS A 286 -7.68 -6.05 -3.85
N ASN A 287 -8.45 -5.04 -4.17
CA ASN A 287 -8.01 -3.90 -4.98
C ASN A 287 -7.74 -2.69 -4.07
N PHE A 288 -6.55 -2.64 -3.47
CA PHE A 288 -6.12 -1.49 -2.68
C PHE A 288 -5.92 -0.27 -3.57
N ASP A 289 -6.53 0.84 -3.20
CA ASP A 289 -6.27 2.14 -3.79
C ASP A 289 -5.22 2.94 -2.99
N PHE A 290 -4.80 4.07 -3.54
CA PHE A 290 -3.86 5.01 -2.96
C PHE A 290 -4.55 6.35 -2.68
N GLU A 291 -3.93 7.22 -1.87
CA GLU A 291 -4.42 8.59 -1.74
C GLU A 291 -4.18 9.34 -3.06
N TRP A 292 -5.23 9.58 -3.82
CA TRP A 292 -5.16 10.40 -5.03
C TRP A 292 -5.22 11.89 -4.69
N ARG A 293 -4.19 12.64 -5.04
CA ARG A 293 -4.06 14.07 -4.72
C ARG A 293 -4.27 14.98 -5.93
N GLY A 294 -4.80 14.43 -7.03
CA GLY A 294 -5.04 15.14 -8.28
C GLY A 294 -3.81 15.30 -9.19
N TYR A 295 -2.62 14.97 -8.71
CA TYR A 295 -1.35 15.06 -9.45
C TYR A 295 -0.41 13.87 -9.19
N SER A 296 -0.55 13.19 -8.06
CA SER A 296 0.24 12.00 -7.73
C SER A 296 -0.45 11.14 -6.67
N PHE A 297 0.02 9.91 -6.52
CA PHE A 297 -0.38 9.04 -5.42
C PHE A 297 0.39 9.34 -4.13
N GLY A 298 -0.25 9.01 -3.00
CA GLY A 298 0.33 8.91 -1.68
C GLY A 298 -0.13 7.65 -0.96
N ILE A 299 0.39 7.41 0.23
CA ILE A 299 -0.09 6.35 1.12
C ILE A 299 -1.52 6.67 1.54
N GLN A 300 -2.42 5.67 1.45
CA GLN A 300 -3.81 5.82 1.83
C GLN A 300 -3.94 6.03 3.36
N PRO A 301 -4.54 7.15 3.81
CA PRO A 301 -4.64 7.43 5.25
C PRO A 301 -5.67 6.57 5.99
N ASP A 302 -6.67 6.05 5.27
CA ASP A 302 -7.81 5.32 5.85
C ASP A 302 -7.60 3.81 5.91
N VAL A 303 -6.47 3.30 5.40
CA VAL A 303 -6.12 1.87 5.37
C VAL A 303 -4.68 1.67 5.83
N ASP A 304 -4.47 0.67 6.67
CA ASP A 304 -3.14 0.10 6.88
C ASP A 304 -2.92 -1.02 5.87
N HIS A 305 -2.33 -0.69 4.73
CA HIS A 305 -2.09 -1.63 3.63
C HIS A 305 -1.29 -2.86 4.06
N PHE A 306 -0.27 -2.69 4.91
CA PHE A 306 0.57 -3.80 5.37
C PHE A 306 -0.18 -4.73 6.32
N ALA A 307 -1.00 -4.19 7.21
CA ALA A 307 -1.82 -4.99 8.10
C ALA A 307 -2.95 -5.71 7.34
N ALA A 308 -3.68 -4.99 6.48
CA ALA A 308 -4.80 -5.53 5.73
C ALA A 308 -4.37 -6.61 4.73
N ALA A 309 -3.24 -6.44 4.04
CA ALA A 309 -2.71 -7.41 3.10
C ALA A 309 -2.33 -8.76 3.74
N LYS A 310 -2.14 -8.83 5.07
CA LYS A 310 -1.88 -10.11 5.77
C LYS A 310 -3.02 -11.11 5.59
N ALA A 311 -4.25 -10.61 5.45
CA ALA A 311 -5.43 -11.45 5.24
C ALA A 311 -5.54 -12.04 3.83
N LEU A 312 -4.79 -11.54 2.87
CA LEU A 312 -4.85 -11.92 1.46
C LEU A 312 -3.77 -12.94 1.11
N ASP A 313 -3.98 -13.67 0.01
CA ASP A 313 -2.97 -14.58 -0.54
C ASP A 313 -2.00 -13.80 -1.46
N ILE A 314 -2.50 -12.88 -2.30
CA ILE A 314 -1.74 -12.00 -3.18
C ILE A 314 -2.21 -10.57 -2.97
N ALA A 315 -1.30 -9.58 -2.94
CA ALA A 315 -1.67 -8.18 -2.97
C ALA A 315 -2.23 -7.82 -4.36
N GLY A 316 -3.36 -7.14 -4.39
CA GLY A 316 -3.92 -6.51 -5.59
C GLY A 316 -4.08 -5.02 -5.34
N VAL A 317 -3.94 -4.23 -6.38
CA VAL A 317 -3.95 -2.77 -6.31
C VAL A 317 -4.62 -2.15 -7.52
N ASP A 318 -5.18 -0.96 -7.32
CA ASP A 318 -5.66 -0.08 -8.36
C ASP A 318 -4.65 1.03 -8.58
N ILE A 319 -4.12 1.11 -9.79
CA ILE A 319 -3.12 2.11 -10.15
C ILE A 319 -3.66 2.91 -11.33
N TYR A 320 -4.22 4.07 -11.04
CA TYR A 320 -4.66 5.05 -12.03
C TYR A 320 -3.64 6.17 -12.15
N HIS A 321 -3.33 6.60 -13.37
CA HIS A 321 -2.28 7.57 -13.63
C HIS A 321 -2.62 8.43 -14.85
N SER A 322 -1.99 9.57 -14.96
CA SER A 322 -2.14 10.43 -16.14
C SER A 322 -1.54 9.78 -17.39
N SER A 323 -2.15 10.04 -18.53
CA SER A 323 -1.63 9.72 -19.87
C SER A 323 -1.19 10.99 -20.62
N GLN A 324 -0.90 10.86 -21.91
CA GLN A 324 -0.47 11.95 -22.79
C GLN A 324 0.85 12.60 -22.28
N ASP A 325 0.98 13.91 -22.35
CA ASP A 325 2.20 14.63 -21.96
C ASP A 325 2.53 14.51 -20.45
N LYS A 326 1.59 14.04 -19.65
CA LYS A 326 1.75 13.85 -18.20
C LYS A 326 2.16 12.45 -17.78
N LEU A 327 2.30 11.52 -18.73
CA LEU A 327 2.75 10.17 -18.44
C LEU A 327 4.24 10.15 -18.14
N THR A 328 4.60 9.88 -16.90
CA THR A 328 6.01 9.79 -16.46
C THR A 328 6.40 8.38 -15.98
N GLY A 329 5.41 7.49 -15.77
CA GLY A 329 5.61 6.18 -15.16
C GLY A 329 5.84 6.20 -13.65
N ALA A 330 5.97 7.37 -13.03
CA ALA A 330 6.25 7.47 -11.59
C ALA A 330 5.11 6.91 -10.73
N GLU A 331 3.84 7.13 -11.12
CA GLU A 331 2.68 6.60 -10.39
C GLU A 331 2.61 5.06 -10.48
N ILE A 332 2.85 4.51 -11.67
CA ILE A 332 2.93 3.06 -11.90
C ILE A 332 4.02 2.43 -11.02
N SER A 333 5.18 3.08 -11.00
CA SER A 333 6.32 2.64 -10.19
C SER A 333 6.01 2.71 -8.70
N PHE A 334 5.47 3.83 -8.20
CA PHE A 334 5.12 4.03 -6.80
C PHE A 334 4.10 3.00 -6.31
N GLY A 335 2.97 2.89 -7.01
CA GLY A 335 1.92 1.92 -6.67
C GLY A 335 2.43 0.48 -6.69
N GLY A 336 3.24 0.13 -7.70
CA GLY A 336 3.85 -1.19 -7.82
C GLY A 336 4.85 -1.51 -6.72
N ASP A 337 5.72 -0.57 -6.35
CA ASP A 337 6.71 -0.78 -5.29
C ASP A 337 6.05 -0.89 -3.90
N VAL A 338 4.98 -0.12 -3.62
CA VAL A 338 4.16 -0.28 -2.41
C VAL A 338 3.46 -1.63 -2.41
N ALA A 339 2.77 -2.01 -3.52
CA ALA A 339 2.04 -3.26 -3.63
C ALA A 339 2.94 -4.49 -3.39
N ARG A 340 4.11 -4.51 -4.00
CA ARG A 340 5.10 -5.57 -3.83
C ARG A 340 5.56 -5.66 -2.38
N SER A 341 5.79 -4.53 -1.75
CA SER A 341 6.28 -4.44 -0.37
C SER A 341 5.28 -4.95 0.67
N MET A 342 3.97 -4.78 0.46
CA MET A 342 2.90 -5.26 1.37
C MET A 342 3.00 -6.76 1.69
N LYS A 343 3.50 -7.56 0.75
CA LYS A 343 3.63 -9.03 0.90
C LYS A 343 5.10 -9.48 0.95
N GLY A 344 6.00 -8.67 1.50
CA GLY A 344 7.41 -9.04 1.67
C GLY A 344 8.14 -9.20 0.33
N ASN A 345 7.97 -8.26 -0.54
CA ASN A 345 8.59 -8.15 -1.87
C ASN A 345 8.19 -9.28 -2.83
N LYS A 346 6.95 -9.77 -2.71
CA LYS A 346 6.35 -10.72 -3.66
C LYS A 346 5.67 -10.00 -4.81
N ASN A 347 5.52 -10.69 -5.94
CA ASN A 347 4.76 -10.19 -7.07
C ASN A 347 3.31 -9.90 -6.67
N TYR A 348 2.64 -9.03 -7.40
CA TYR A 348 1.30 -8.53 -7.08
C TYR A 348 0.43 -8.52 -8.35
N LEU A 349 -0.84 -8.16 -8.17
CA LEU A 349 -1.80 -8.02 -9.26
C LEU A 349 -2.17 -6.54 -9.40
N VAL A 350 -2.14 -6.02 -10.62
CA VAL A 350 -2.85 -4.78 -10.95
C VAL A 350 -4.24 -5.21 -11.37
N ILE A 351 -5.18 -5.00 -10.45
CA ILE A 351 -6.55 -5.48 -10.62
C ILE A 351 -7.47 -4.38 -11.15
N GLU A 352 -6.98 -3.13 -11.15
CA GLU A 352 -7.54 -2.02 -11.92
C GLU A 352 -6.43 -1.08 -12.39
N THR A 353 -6.53 -0.69 -13.66
CA THR A 353 -5.84 0.48 -14.23
C THR A 353 -6.67 1.00 -15.39
N GLU A 354 -6.46 2.26 -15.78
CA GLU A 354 -7.20 2.81 -16.91
C GLU A 354 -6.74 2.24 -18.25
N ALA A 355 -7.71 2.06 -19.17
CA ALA A 355 -7.43 1.90 -20.60
C ALA A 355 -7.39 3.26 -21.30
N GLN A 356 -8.48 4.02 -21.19
CA GLN A 356 -8.62 5.38 -21.69
C GLN A 356 -8.89 6.39 -20.56
N GLY A 357 -9.39 5.91 -19.41
CA GLY A 357 -9.70 6.71 -18.22
C GLY A 357 -10.69 7.84 -18.45
N PHE A 358 -10.54 8.92 -17.68
CA PHE A 358 -11.31 10.15 -17.81
C PHE A 358 -11.09 10.83 -19.18
N PRO A 359 -11.93 11.81 -19.59
CA PRO A 359 -11.79 12.47 -20.89
C PRO A 359 -10.37 12.89 -21.25
N GLN A 360 -9.61 13.40 -20.29
CA GLN A 360 -8.24 13.91 -20.47
C GLN A 360 -7.15 12.84 -20.51
N TRP A 361 -7.46 11.55 -20.37
CA TRP A 361 -6.47 10.48 -20.25
C TRP A 361 -6.42 9.49 -21.42
N THR A 362 -7.04 9.82 -22.56
CA THR A 362 -6.92 8.98 -23.74
C THR A 362 -5.43 8.90 -24.16
N PRO A 363 -4.82 7.69 -24.14
CA PRO A 363 -3.38 7.57 -24.37
C PRO A 363 -3.00 7.91 -25.82
N TYR A 364 -1.79 8.44 -26.01
CA TYR A 364 -1.16 8.54 -27.32
C TYR A 364 -0.75 7.14 -27.81
N PRO A 365 -0.59 6.95 -29.13
CA PRO A 365 -0.11 5.68 -29.66
C PRO A 365 1.20 5.22 -29.01
N GLY A 366 1.26 3.97 -28.55
CA GLY A 366 2.38 3.38 -27.83
C GLY A 366 2.29 3.51 -26.32
N GLN A 367 1.50 4.44 -25.79
CA GLN A 367 1.43 4.67 -24.34
C GLN A 367 0.74 3.54 -23.58
N LEU A 368 -0.33 2.94 -24.09
CA LEU A 368 -1.01 1.84 -23.41
C LEU A 368 -0.07 0.64 -23.23
N ARG A 369 0.73 0.35 -24.27
CA ARG A 369 1.73 -0.73 -24.21
C ARG A 369 2.86 -0.40 -23.26
N LEU A 370 3.37 0.82 -23.28
CA LEU A 370 4.38 1.32 -22.36
C LEU A 370 3.90 1.17 -20.90
N GLN A 371 2.66 1.57 -20.59
CA GLN A 371 2.03 1.44 -19.29
C GLN A 371 1.94 -0.02 -18.83
N ALA A 372 1.40 -0.91 -19.69
CA ALA A 372 1.24 -2.32 -19.36
C ALA A 372 2.56 -2.99 -18.98
N PHE A 373 3.64 -2.72 -19.76
CA PHE A 373 4.95 -3.27 -19.44
C PHE A 373 5.65 -2.58 -18.27
N SER A 374 5.29 -1.32 -17.94
CA SER A 374 5.76 -0.64 -16.74
C SER A 374 5.24 -1.31 -15.47
N HIS A 375 3.99 -1.78 -15.48
CA HIS A 375 3.45 -2.61 -14.40
C HIS A 375 4.23 -3.92 -14.24
N LEU A 376 4.50 -4.65 -15.35
CA LEU A 376 5.31 -5.87 -15.31
C LEU A 376 6.73 -5.61 -14.79
N ALA A 377 7.36 -4.51 -15.24
CA ALA A 377 8.70 -4.12 -14.82
C ALA A 377 8.76 -3.79 -13.31
N SER A 378 7.64 -3.35 -12.72
CA SER A 378 7.51 -3.13 -11.28
C SER A 378 7.21 -4.41 -10.49
N GLY A 379 6.95 -5.54 -11.18
CA GLY A 379 6.76 -6.85 -10.57
C GLY A 379 5.32 -7.38 -10.58
N ALA A 380 4.42 -6.77 -11.34
CA ALA A 380 3.06 -7.28 -11.51
C ALA A 380 3.06 -8.60 -12.30
N ASN A 381 2.19 -9.53 -11.90
CA ASN A 381 1.88 -10.76 -12.64
C ASN A 381 0.56 -10.67 -13.42
N MET A 382 -0.16 -9.57 -13.25
CA MET A 382 -1.44 -9.31 -13.88
C MET A 382 -1.55 -7.82 -14.19
N VAL A 383 -2.16 -7.50 -15.31
CA VAL A 383 -2.64 -6.15 -15.65
C VAL A 383 -4.09 -6.29 -16.10
N GLU A 384 -4.99 -5.63 -15.39
CA GLU A 384 -6.43 -5.64 -15.65
C GLU A 384 -6.94 -4.21 -15.80
N TYR A 385 -7.61 -3.95 -16.93
CA TYR A 385 -8.20 -2.63 -17.19
C TYR A 385 -9.59 -2.50 -16.58
N TRP A 386 -9.88 -1.36 -16.01
CA TRP A 386 -11.22 -0.93 -15.66
C TRP A 386 -11.69 0.11 -16.69
N PRO A 387 -12.81 -0.14 -17.43
CA PRO A 387 -13.44 -1.44 -17.64
C PRO A 387 -13.26 -1.95 -19.09
N TRP A 388 -13.90 -3.08 -19.42
CA TRP A 388 -13.96 -3.60 -20.81
C TRP A 388 -14.53 -2.61 -21.80
N HIS A 389 -15.66 -1.99 -21.44
CA HIS A 389 -16.35 -1.00 -22.29
C HIS A 389 -16.61 0.29 -21.53
N SER A 390 -16.72 1.40 -22.28
CA SER A 390 -17.10 2.70 -21.70
C SER A 390 -18.49 2.64 -21.09
N ILE A 391 -18.67 3.27 -19.94
CA ILE A 391 -19.92 3.22 -19.17
C ILE A 391 -21.00 4.08 -19.84
N HIS A 392 -22.20 3.51 -20.06
CA HIS A 392 -23.30 4.16 -20.78
C HIS A 392 -24.24 4.95 -19.86
N ASN A 393 -24.31 4.59 -18.58
CA ASN A 393 -25.20 5.17 -17.61
C ASN A 393 -24.49 5.44 -16.28
N SER A 394 -25.13 6.18 -15.38
CA SER A 394 -24.65 6.43 -14.03
C SER A 394 -23.54 7.48 -13.91
N ALA A 395 -22.95 7.58 -12.72
CA ALA A 395 -21.97 8.59 -12.37
C ALA A 395 -20.65 8.49 -13.16
N GLU A 396 -20.34 7.32 -13.69
CA GLU A 396 -19.07 7.01 -14.35
C GLU A 396 -19.17 6.95 -15.88
N THR A 397 -20.19 7.60 -16.48
CA THR A 397 -20.43 7.62 -17.93
C THR A 397 -19.23 8.08 -18.75
N TYR A 398 -18.39 8.94 -18.23
CA TYR A 398 -17.18 9.42 -18.91
C TYR A 398 -15.93 8.60 -18.60
N TRP A 399 -16.04 7.53 -17.82
CA TRP A 399 -14.95 6.60 -17.64
C TRP A 399 -14.90 5.63 -18.82
N LYS A 400 -13.87 5.77 -19.65
CA LYS A 400 -13.74 5.06 -20.91
C LYS A 400 -12.96 3.76 -20.75
N GLY A 401 -13.54 2.66 -21.26
CA GLY A 401 -12.93 1.34 -21.27
C GLY A 401 -12.01 1.08 -22.46
N LEU A 402 -11.64 -0.18 -22.66
CA LEU A 402 -10.94 -0.61 -23.88
C LEU A 402 -11.79 -0.34 -25.12
N LEU A 403 -13.09 -0.65 -25.06
CA LEU A 403 -14.05 -0.27 -26.08
C LEU A 403 -14.68 1.08 -25.73
N SER A 404 -14.87 1.91 -26.75
CA SER A 404 -15.61 3.16 -26.65
C SER A 404 -17.11 2.92 -26.49
N HIS A 405 -17.92 3.98 -26.41
CA HIS A 405 -19.38 3.85 -26.21
C HIS A 405 -20.10 3.18 -27.37
N ASP A 406 -19.51 3.14 -28.57
CA ASP A 406 -20.04 2.44 -29.75
C ASP A 406 -19.73 0.93 -29.76
N PHE A 407 -18.92 0.45 -28.81
CA PHE A 407 -18.44 -0.94 -28.68
C PHE A 407 -17.65 -1.46 -29.88
N GLU A 408 -17.19 -0.61 -30.78
CA GLU A 408 -16.41 -1.00 -31.94
C GLU A 408 -14.89 -0.93 -31.64
N PRO A 409 -14.05 -1.66 -32.40
CA PRO A 409 -12.61 -1.53 -32.32
C PRO A 409 -12.13 -0.09 -32.52
N ASN A 410 -11.22 0.34 -31.68
CA ASN A 410 -10.60 1.66 -31.70
C ASN A 410 -9.07 1.52 -31.54
N PRO A 411 -8.26 2.56 -31.69
CA PRO A 411 -6.80 2.48 -31.58
C PRO A 411 -6.30 1.87 -30.27
N VAL A 412 -7.02 2.10 -29.15
CA VAL A 412 -6.66 1.54 -27.83
C VAL A 412 -6.90 0.04 -27.80
N TYR A 413 -7.99 -0.44 -28.39
CA TYR A 413 -8.27 -1.86 -28.52
C TYR A 413 -7.24 -2.55 -29.43
N ASP A 414 -6.80 -1.93 -30.52
CA ASP A 414 -5.76 -2.50 -31.42
C ASP A 414 -4.40 -2.57 -30.71
N GLU A 415 -4.07 -1.58 -29.89
CA GLU A 415 -2.87 -1.63 -29.07
C GLU A 415 -2.97 -2.70 -27.98
N ALA A 416 -4.14 -2.86 -27.36
CA ALA A 416 -4.41 -3.94 -26.41
C ALA A 416 -4.23 -5.34 -27.02
N LYS A 417 -4.60 -5.55 -28.29
CA LYS A 417 -4.33 -6.81 -29.02
C LYS A 417 -2.81 -7.06 -29.14
N THR A 418 -2.03 -6.02 -29.36
CA THR A 418 -0.57 -6.12 -29.43
C THR A 418 0.01 -6.50 -28.06
N ILE A 419 -0.48 -5.89 -26.99
CA ILE A 419 -0.09 -6.20 -25.61
C ILE A 419 -0.41 -7.67 -25.28
N GLY A 420 -1.63 -8.14 -25.58
CA GLY A 420 -2.04 -9.52 -25.32
C GLY A 420 -1.16 -10.55 -26.01
N LYS A 421 -0.80 -10.32 -27.29
CA LYS A 421 0.16 -11.17 -28.02
C LYS A 421 1.54 -11.18 -27.37
N ASP A 422 2.05 -10.01 -26.98
CA ASP A 422 3.35 -9.92 -26.32
C ASP A 422 3.34 -10.58 -24.94
N PHE A 423 2.29 -10.39 -24.13
CA PHE A 423 2.15 -11.03 -22.83
C PHE A 423 2.12 -12.55 -22.96
N ALA A 424 1.35 -13.09 -23.90
CA ALA A 424 1.31 -14.53 -24.15
C ALA A 424 2.70 -15.08 -24.54
N ARG A 425 3.40 -14.40 -25.47
CA ARG A 425 4.72 -14.81 -25.96
C ARG A 425 5.82 -14.69 -24.91
N LEU A 426 5.81 -13.60 -24.12
CA LEU A 426 6.87 -13.27 -23.17
C LEU A 426 6.60 -13.77 -21.74
N SER A 427 5.43 -14.34 -21.49
CA SER A 427 5.06 -14.85 -20.16
C SER A 427 6.14 -15.73 -19.52
N PRO A 428 6.79 -16.71 -20.22
CA PRO A 428 7.82 -17.55 -19.61
C PRO A 428 9.06 -16.79 -19.11
N GLN A 429 9.35 -15.62 -19.68
CA GLN A 429 10.50 -14.78 -19.31
C GLN A 429 10.15 -13.74 -18.25
N LEU A 430 8.89 -13.24 -18.23
CA LEU A 430 8.52 -12.07 -17.44
C LEU A 430 7.66 -12.39 -16.22
N ILE A 431 7.05 -13.58 -16.16
CA ILE A 431 6.26 -14.00 -14.99
C ILE A 431 7.13 -14.19 -13.75
N ASN A 432 6.62 -13.82 -12.59
CA ASN A 432 7.29 -13.99 -11.29
C ASN A 432 8.70 -13.35 -11.26
N LEU A 433 8.85 -12.20 -11.91
CA LEU A 433 10.11 -11.47 -11.94
C LEU A 433 10.52 -11.10 -10.50
N LYS A 434 11.69 -11.54 -10.05
CA LYS A 434 12.21 -11.23 -8.74
C LYS A 434 12.87 -9.86 -8.77
N LYS A 435 12.27 -8.92 -8.04
CA LYS A 435 12.84 -7.58 -7.84
C LYS A 435 13.76 -7.62 -6.62
N LYS A 436 14.81 -6.82 -6.64
CA LYS A 436 15.69 -6.59 -5.49
C LYS A 436 15.94 -5.10 -5.35
N SER A 437 15.84 -4.61 -4.13
CA SER A 437 16.23 -3.26 -3.77
C SER A 437 17.11 -3.28 -2.53
N ASP A 438 18.17 -2.47 -2.54
CA ASP A 438 19.02 -2.20 -1.37
C ASP A 438 18.64 -0.85 -0.71
N VAL A 439 17.61 -0.16 -1.24
CA VAL A 439 17.08 1.11 -0.74
C VAL A 439 15.63 0.91 -0.32
N ALA A 440 15.23 1.49 0.81
CA ALA A 440 13.83 1.51 1.24
C ALA A 440 13.42 2.88 1.76
N ILE A 441 12.12 3.16 1.67
CA ILE A 441 11.45 4.26 2.36
C ILE A 441 10.62 3.68 3.50
N LEU A 442 10.84 4.15 4.72
CA LEU A 442 10.00 3.86 5.86
C LEU A 442 8.83 4.85 5.88
N PHE A 443 7.61 4.35 5.82
CA PHE A 443 6.44 5.17 6.04
C PHE A 443 5.68 4.71 7.30
N SER A 444 4.90 5.60 7.90
CA SER A 444 4.13 5.31 9.10
C SER A 444 2.75 5.96 9.02
N ASN A 445 1.70 5.15 9.12
CA ASN A 445 0.32 5.65 9.22
C ASN A 445 0.11 6.49 10.49
N GLU A 446 0.82 6.17 11.58
CA GLU A 446 0.80 6.94 12.82
C GLU A 446 1.43 8.31 12.62
N ALA A 447 2.59 8.35 11.95
CA ALA A 447 3.25 9.62 11.63
C ALA A 447 2.40 10.47 10.67
N LEU A 448 1.77 9.86 9.65
CA LEU A 448 0.85 10.53 8.74
C LEU A 448 -0.34 11.13 9.51
N SER A 449 -0.99 10.36 10.39
CA SER A 449 -2.14 10.82 11.18
C SER A 449 -1.75 11.91 12.19
N GLY A 450 -0.60 11.75 12.86
CA GLY A 450 -0.06 12.74 13.79
C GLY A 450 0.32 14.04 13.08
N PHE A 451 0.96 13.93 11.92
CA PHE A 451 1.31 15.09 11.12
C PHE A 451 0.09 15.81 10.53
N LYS A 452 -0.97 15.07 10.14
CA LYS A 452 -2.25 15.66 9.72
C LYS A 452 -2.85 16.54 10.83
N ALA A 453 -2.72 16.12 12.09
CA ALA A 453 -3.19 16.89 13.25
C ALA A 453 -2.31 18.10 13.58
N PHE A 454 -0.98 17.97 13.42
CA PHE A 454 0.03 18.95 13.85
C PHE A 454 0.99 19.36 12.73
N GLY A 455 0.49 19.62 11.53
CA GLY A 455 1.26 19.93 10.33
C GLY A 455 2.20 21.13 10.46
N PHE A 456 2.45 21.84 9.38
CA PHE A 456 3.36 23.00 9.35
C PHE A 456 2.74 24.31 9.87
N GLY A 457 1.45 24.32 10.15
CA GLY A 457 0.72 25.50 10.57
C GLY A 457 -0.38 25.93 9.60
N TRP A 458 -1.00 27.05 9.88
CA TRP A 458 -2.18 27.50 9.16
C TRP A 458 -1.85 27.92 7.74
N GLY A 459 -2.68 27.48 6.78
CA GLY A 459 -2.55 27.82 5.38
C GLY A 459 -1.51 27.01 4.59
N VAL A 460 -0.73 26.15 5.23
CA VAL A 460 0.23 25.28 4.57
C VAL A 460 -0.45 24.00 4.10
N ARG A 461 -0.36 23.73 2.78
CA ARG A 461 -0.99 22.56 2.16
C ARG A 461 -0.08 21.34 2.07
N THR A 462 1.24 21.53 2.21
CA THR A 462 2.21 20.43 2.15
C THR A 462 1.93 19.42 3.23
N GLY A 463 1.71 18.18 2.83
CA GLY A 463 1.39 17.06 3.71
C GLY A 463 2.49 16.02 3.80
N TYR A 464 2.24 14.98 4.57
CA TYR A 464 3.14 13.83 4.73
C TYR A 464 3.49 13.20 3.37
N ASN A 465 2.48 12.95 2.53
CA ASN A 465 2.65 12.32 1.24
C ASN A 465 3.42 13.20 0.22
N ASP A 466 3.38 14.53 0.35
CA ASP A 466 4.18 15.40 -0.51
C ASP A 466 5.68 15.22 -0.24
N VAL A 467 6.06 15.16 1.03
CA VAL A 467 7.46 14.94 1.42
C VAL A 467 7.90 13.53 1.07
N LEU A 468 7.09 12.51 1.34
CA LEU A 468 7.40 11.12 0.97
C LEU A 468 7.63 10.99 -0.55
N ARG A 469 6.76 11.57 -1.37
CA ARG A 469 6.87 11.53 -2.84
C ARG A 469 8.07 12.30 -3.35
N GLN A 470 8.47 13.39 -2.72
CA GLN A 470 9.69 14.10 -3.11
C GLN A 470 10.92 13.18 -3.07
N PHE A 471 11.05 12.33 -2.05
CA PHE A 471 12.12 11.34 -1.98
C PHE A 471 11.95 10.18 -2.97
N TYR A 472 10.73 9.66 -3.09
CA TYR A 472 10.47 8.57 -4.02
C TYR A 472 10.70 8.98 -5.47
N ASP A 473 10.19 10.14 -5.88
CA ASP A 473 10.33 10.66 -7.25
C ASP A 473 11.79 10.94 -7.60
N GLY A 474 12.58 11.43 -6.63
CA GLY A 474 14.03 11.58 -6.80
C GLY A 474 14.73 10.25 -7.06
N LEU A 475 14.43 9.20 -6.30
CA LEU A 475 14.96 7.85 -6.55
C LEU A 475 14.52 7.31 -7.92
N TYR A 476 13.25 7.49 -8.27
CA TYR A 476 12.68 7.06 -9.55
C TYR A 476 13.42 7.70 -10.73
N HIS A 477 13.63 9.03 -10.71
CA HIS A 477 14.32 9.74 -11.79
C HIS A 477 15.81 9.37 -11.90
N MET A 478 16.41 8.89 -10.82
CA MET A 478 17.78 8.35 -10.80
C MET A 478 17.86 6.85 -11.13
N ASN A 479 16.76 6.23 -11.52
CA ASN A 479 16.70 4.79 -11.83
C ASN A 479 17.10 3.89 -10.62
N ILE A 480 16.83 4.33 -9.40
CA ILE A 480 17.08 3.58 -8.16
C ILE A 480 15.83 2.81 -7.78
N SER A 481 15.96 1.49 -7.71
CA SER A 481 14.88 0.64 -7.17
C SER A 481 14.67 0.91 -5.68
N CYS A 482 13.41 1.02 -5.27
CA CYS A 482 13.02 1.30 -3.90
C CYS A 482 11.95 0.31 -3.42
N ASP A 483 12.05 -0.14 -2.17
CA ASP A 483 11.01 -0.85 -1.44
C ASP A 483 10.38 0.07 -0.40
N PHE A 484 9.20 -0.31 0.09
CA PHE A 484 8.58 0.34 1.24
C PHE A 484 8.62 -0.58 2.46
N VAL A 485 8.84 0.01 3.62
CA VAL A 485 8.76 -0.69 4.90
C VAL A 485 7.89 0.10 5.86
N ASP A 486 7.10 -0.60 6.66
CA ASP A 486 6.37 -0.03 7.78
C ASP A 486 7.15 -0.22 9.10
N PRO A 487 6.79 0.45 10.20
CA PRO A 487 7.47 0.32 11.48
C PRO A 487 7.57 -1.13 12.02
N SER A 488 6.62 -2.00 11.65
CA SER A 488 6.59 -3.41 12.07
C SER A 488 7.42 -4.34 11.20
N SER A 489 7.90 -3.87 10.04
CA SER A 489 8.63 -4.70 9.07
C SER A 489 9.89 -5.30 9.68
N SER A 490 10.05 -6.61 9.55
CA SER A 490 11.24 -7.34 10.02
C SER A 490 12.45 -7.21 9.09
N SER A 491 12.29 -6.54 7.93
CA SER A 491 13.30 -6.45 6.87
C SER A 491 14.07 -5.12 6.86
N ILE A 492 13.81 -4.21 7.79
CA ILE A 492 14.48 -2.88 7.82
C ILE A 492 16.01 -3.02 7.79
N GLU A 493 16.55 -3.98 8.51
CA GLU A 493 17.99 -4.23 8.63
C GLU A 493 18.63 -4.80 7.37
N ASN A 494 17.85 -5.21 6.38
CA ASN A 494 18.35 -5.80 5.14
C ASN A 494 18.75 -4.76 4.08
N TYR A 495 18.38 -3.50 4.27
CA TYR A 495 18.65 -2.43 3.33
C TYR A 495 20.00 -1.75 3.64
N LYS A 496 20.62 -1.17 2.62
CA LYS A 496 21.83 -0.36 2.76
C LYS A 496 21.50 1.11 3.01
N VAL A 497 20.44 1.61 2.37
CA VAL A 497 19.95 2.99 2.53
C VAL A 497 18.51 2.94 2.99
N LEU A 498 18.20 3.65 4.06
CA LEU A 498 16.85 3.81 4.59
C LEU A 498 16.47 5.28 4.65
N ILE A 499 15.42 5.65 3.94
CA ILE A 499 14.89 7.01 3.95
C ILE A 499 13.70 7.04 4.90
N VAL A 500 13.68 8.01 5.80
CA VAL A 500 12.68 8.13 6.87
C VAL A 500 12.08 9.53 6.85
N PRO A 501 11.13 9.78 5.91
CA PRO A 501 10.51 11.09 5.79
C PRO A 501 9.48 11.31 6.91
N LEU A 502 9.51 12.48 7.53
CA LEU A 502 8.50 12.96 8.50
C LEU A 502 8.07 11.92 9.53
N LEU A 503 8.98 11.20 10.15
CA LEU A 503 8.63 10.26 11.22
C LEU A 503 8.22 11.02 12.50
N TYR A 504 7.15 11.79 12.38
CA TYR A 504 6.65 12.72 13.40
C TYR A 504 6.26 12.02 14.70
N ALA A 505 5.56 10.90 14.59
CA ALA A 505 5.12 10.09 15.71
C ALA A 505 5.72 8.69 15.64
N ALA A 506 6.43 8.27 16.69
CA ALA A 506 7.08 6.97 16.74
C ALA A 506 7.30 6.51 18.19
N PRO A 507 7.17 5.19 18.48
CA PRO A 507 7.58 4.64 19.76
C PRO A 507 9.11 4.66 19.90
N ASP A 508 9.57 4.77 21.14
CA ASP A 508 11.00 4.79 21.48
C ASP A 508 11.74 3.57 20.94
N SER A 509 11.10 2.40 20.96
CA SER A 509 11.67 1.15 20.45
C SER A 509 12.01 1.21 18.96
N LEU A 510 11.18 1.88 18.14
CA LEU A 510 11.48 2.11 16.73
C LEU A 510 12.67 3.06 16.55
N LEU A 511 12.68 4.17 17.25
CA LEU A 511 13.80 5.14 17.17
C LEU A 511 15.13 4.52 17.60
N GLN A 512 15.13 3.70 18.65
CA GLN A 512 16.30 2.92 19.06
C GLN A 512 16.71 1.88 17.99
N ARG A 513 15.74 1.27 17.32
CA ARG A 513 16.01 0.34 16.21
C ARG A 513 16.66 1.04 15.03
N LEU A 514 16.22 2.26 14.70
CA LEU A 514 16.83 3.08 13.64
C LEU A 514 18.26 3.49 14.00
N ASN A 515 18.55 3.84 15.26
CA ASN A 515 19.94 4.06 15.72
C ASN A 515 20.79 2.80 15.57
N ARG A 516 20.25 1.62 15.92
CA ARG A 516 20.98 0.34 15.71
C ARG A 516 21.23 0.03 14.23
N PHE A 517 20.30 0.34 13.35
CA PHE A 517 20.49 0.21 11.90
C PHE A 517 21.72 0.99 11.42
N VAL A 518 21.85 2.24 11.84
CA VAL A 518 23.04 3.06 11.54
C VAL A 518 24.30 2.46 12.17
N LYS A 519 24.25 2.13 13.47
CA LYS A 519 25.40 1.57 14.20
C LYS A 519 25.98 0.32 13.52
N ASN A 520 25.12 -0.47 12.87
CA ASN A 520 25.50 -1.71 12.19
C ASN A 520 25.95 -1.53 10.73
N GLY A 521 25.94 -0.32 10.19
CA GLY A 521 26.49 -0.02 8.86
C GLY A 521 25.49 0.52 7.83
N GLY A 522 24.23 0.71 8.20
CA GLY A 522 23.23 1.31 7.32
C GLY A 522 23.45 2.83 7.16
N HIS A 523 23.06 3.35 6.01
CA HIS A 523 22.93 4.80 5.79
C HIS A 523 21.46 5.20 5.95
N ILE A 524 21.14 6.03 6.95
CA ILE A 524 19.79 6.55 7.16
C ILE A 524 19.69 8.01 6.75
N ILE A 525 18.57 8.39 6.16
CA ILE A 525 18.24 9.79 5.87
C ILE A 525 16.97 10.14 6.64
N HIS A 526 17.10 10.92 7.71
CA HIS A 526 16.00 11.50 8.45
C HIS A 526 15.65 12.87 7.89
N THR A 527 14.38 13.25 7.95
CA THR A 527 13.94 14.60 7.66
C THR A 527 13.50 15.32 8.94
N PHE A 528 13.32 16.63 8.83
CA PHE A 528 12.72 17.48 9.86
C PHE A 528 11.50 16.81 10.51
N LYS A 529 11.19 17.19 11.74
CA LYS A 529 10.14 16.64 12.60
C LYS A 529 10.24 15.13 12.90
N SER A 530 11.29 14.41 12.48
CA SER A 530 11.48 13.02 12.86
C SER A 530 11.80 12.89 14.33
N GLY A 531 11.16 11.90 15.02
CA GLY A 531 11.33 11.68 16.45
C GLY A 531 10.70 12.74 17.35
N PHE A 532 9.89 13.66 16.82
CA PHE A 532 9.35 14.81 17.54
C PHE A 532 8.35 14.41 18.63
N SER A 533 7.50 13.41 18.38
CA SER A 533 6.52 12.92 19.36
C SER A 533 6.63 11.42 19.59
N ASP A 534 6.02 10.94 20.68
CA ASP A 534 5.81 9.52 20.94
C ASP A 534 4.70 8.93 20.05
N GLU A 535 4.41 7.65 20.21
CA GLU A 535 3.37 6.92 19.45
C GLU A 535 1.94 7.41 19.70
N ASN A 536 1.73 8.20 20.76
CA ASN A 536 0.44 8.83 21.10
C ASN A 536 0.38 10.28 20.62
N VAL A 537 1.33 10.69 19.77
CA VAL A 537 1.44 12.05 19.23
C VAL A 537 1.66 13.11 20.33
N LYS A 538 2.26 12.71 21.46
CA LYS A 538 2.68 13.61 22.52
C LYS A 538 4.11 14.05 22.28
N VAL A 539 4.34 15.35 22.19
CA VAL A 539 5.68 15.92 21.98
C VAL A 539 6.61 15.52 23.12
N ARG A 540 7.81 15.06 22.77
CA ARG A 540 8.86 14.69 23.73
C ARG A 540 9.33 15.91 24.51
N THR A 541 9.67 15.69 25.76
CA THR A 541 10.17 16.76 26.69
C THR A 541 11.68 16.89 26.68
N THR A 542 12.39 16.06 25.91
CA THR A 542 13.84 16.14 25.67
C THR A 542 14.14 17.10 24.50
N HIS A 543 15.42 17.40 24.29
CA HIS A 543 15.86 18.02 23.03
C HIS A 543 15.35 17.22 21.83
N GLN A 544 15.07 17.91 20.76
CA GLN A 544 14.75 17.27 19.47
C GLN A 544 16.05 16.98 18.72
N PRO A 545 16.10 15.93 17.90
CA PRO A 545 15.03 15.02 17.52
C PRO A 545 14.84 13.80 18.44
N GLY A 546 15.00 13.97 19.74
CA GLY A 546 14.77 12.93 20.74
C GLY A 546 15.79 11.81 20.64
N ILE A 547 15.37 10.55 20.70
CA ILE A 547 16.28 9.37 20.76
C ILE A 547 17.24 9.30 19.57
N ILE A 548 16.84 9.77 18.38
CA ILE A 548 17.73 9.74 17.21
C ILE A 548 18.81 10.83 17.23
N GLU A 549 18.79 11.74 18.21
CA GLU A 549 19.88 12.70 18.51
C GLU A 549 21.24 12.01 18.53
N GLU A 550 21.31 10.84 19.16
CA GLU A 550 22.55 10.06 19.33
C GLU A 550 23.16 9.66 17.97
N ALA A 551 22.37 9.06 17.08
CA ALA A 551 22.89 8.64 15.77
C ALA A 551 23.10 9.82 14.83
N CYS A 552 22.23 10.83 14.89
CA CYS A 552 22.34 12.02 14.05
C CYS A 552 23.44 12.99 14.47
N GLY A 553 23.93 12.92 15.73
CA GLY A 553 24.97 13.79 16.26
C GLY A 553 24.58 15.27 16.28
N ILE A 554 23.32 15.55 16.58
CA ILE A 554 22.73 16.89 16.55
C ILE A 554 21.69 17.04 17.66
N TYR A 555 21.34 18.27 18.00
CA TYR A 555 20.09 18.58 18.70
C TYR A 555 19.52 19.92 18.23
N TYR A 556 18.25 20.15 18.52
CA TYR A 556 17.62 21.47 18.39
C TYR A 556 16.50 21.65 19.44
N SER A 557 16.22 22.91 19.76
CA SER A 557 15.13 23.30 20.66
C SER A 557 14.16 24.26 20.00
N GLN A 558 14.55 24.85 18.87
CA GLN A 558 13.78 25.87 18.18
C GLN A 558 13.61 25.53 16.71
N PHE A 559 12.48 25.95 16.17
CA PHE A 559 12.13 25.87 14.77
C PHE A 559 11.33 27.12 14.36
N THR A 560 11.28 27.41 13.07
CA THR A 560 10.51 28.53 12.55
C THR A 560 10.08 28.30 11.09
N VAL A 561 9.20 29.17 10.61
CA VAL A 561 8.86 29.25 9.19
C VAL A 561 9.87 30.20 8.53
N PRO A 562 10.57 29.77 7.46
CA PRO A 562 11.56 30.59 6.78
C PRO A 562 10.91 31.70 5.96
N GLU A 563 11.51 32.90 6.01
CA GLU A 563 11.21 34.00 5.10
C GLU A 563 12.52 34.43 4.41
N ASN A 564 12.57 34.30 3.08
CA ASN A 564 13.75 34.64 2.27
C ASN A 564 15.06 33.97 2.73
N VAL A 565 14.97 32.69 3.12
CA VAL A 565 16.10 31.87 3.55
C VAL A 565 16.49 30.90 2.45
N SER A 566 17.78 30.70 2.26
CA SER A 566 18.37 29.68 1.41
C SER A 566 19.44 28.87 2.16
N LEU A 567 19.99 27.86 1.49
CA LEU A 567 21.08 27.05 2.03
C LEU A 567 22.43 27.64 1.63
N LYS A 568 23.34 27.73 2.61
CA LYS A 568 24.74 28.09 2.43
C LYS A 568 25.60 26.84 2.62
N GLY A 569 26.28 26.41 1.55
CA GLY A 569 27.13 25.23 1.53
C GLY A 569 27.48 24.84 0.11
N ASP A 570 28.50 24.01 -0.03
CA ASP A 570 28.92 23.49 -1.35
C ASP A 570 28.08 22.25 -1.71
N LEU A 571 26.90 22.52 -2.25
CA LEU A 571 25.98 21.48 -2.74
C LEU A 571 26.08 21.29 -4.27
N GLY A 572 26.88 22.10 -4.96
CA GLY A 572 26.99 22.08 -6.43
C GLY A 572 25.68 22.48 -7.13
N LEU A 573 24.82 23.28 -6.47
CA LEU A 573 23.49 23.67 -6.95
C LEU A 573 23.39 25.17 -7.15
N SER A 574 22.47 25.60 -8.02
CA SER A 574 22.19 27.01 -8.25
C SER A 574 21.60 27.69 -7.00
N ALA A 575 21.64 29.02 -6.95
CA ALA A 575 21.03 29.77 -5.85
C ALA A 575 19.51 29.58 -5.78
N ALA A 576 18.84 29.41 -6.91
CA ALA A 576 17.41 29.14 -6.98
C ALA A 576 17.05 27.78 -6.37
N ASP A 577 17.87 26.75 -6.61
CA ASP A 577 17.67 25.40 -6.12
C ASP A 577 17.92 25.26 -4.61
N LYS A 578 18.64 26.20 -4.00
CA LYS A 578 18.97 26.21 -2.57
C LYS A 578 17.96 26.94 -1.70
N LYS A 579 16.88 27.46 -2.25
CA LYS A 579 15.81 28.08 -1.47
C LYS A 579 15.12 27.07 -0.59
N ILE A 580 14.74 27.50 0.61
CA ILE A 580 13.90 26.71 1.53
C ILE A 580 12.61 27.46 1.80
N ASN A 581 11.57 26.70 2.13
CA ASN A 581 10.27 27.25 2.47
C ASN A 581 9.60 26.41 3.58
N THR A 582 8.47 26.86 4.05
CA THR A 582 7.54 26.12 4.91
C THR A 582 8.07 25.79 6.31
N TRP A 583 9.30 25.23 6.45
CA TRP A 583 9.80 24.76 7.74
C TRP A 583 11.33 24.76 7.82
N MET A 584 11.86 25.21 8.97
CA MET A 584 13.28 25.09 9.31
C MET A 584 13.49 24.87 10.82
N GLU A 585 14.40 23.97 11.15
CA GLU A 585 14.85 23.64 12.51
C GLU A 585 16.22 24.24 12.77
N LEU A 586 16.42 24.86 13.94
CA LEU A 586 17.67 25.54 14.26
C LEU A 586 18.65 24.54 14.89
N ILE A 587 19.30 23.74 14.03
CA ILE A 587 20.11 22.60 14.43
C ILE A 587 21.46 23.07 14.98
N THR A 588 21.83 22.50 16.15
CA THR A 588 23.17 22.58 16.72
C THR A 588 23.87 21.23 16.56
N PRO A 589 24.93 21.12 15.76
CA PRO A 589 25.68 19.88 15.64
C PRO A 589 26.50 19.61 16.92
N THR A 590 26.61 18.33 17.30
CA THR A 590 27.48 17.85 18.38
C THR A 590 28.67 17.06 17.82
N THR A 591 28.40 15.98 17.08
CA THR A 591 29.41 15.16 16.41
C THR A 591 29.25 15.18 14.89
N ALA A 592 28.12 15.68 14.39
CA ALA A 592 27.82 15.68 12.98
C ALA A 592 28.64 16.74 12.20
N LYS A 593 29.04 16.36 10.99
CA LYS A 593 29.55 17.29 9.97
C LYS A 593 28.39 18.05 9.38
N VAL A 594 28.54 19.38 9.25
CA VAL A 594 27.55 20.22 8.57
C VAL A 594 27.78 20.17 7.06
N LEU A 595 26.73 19.82 6.30
CA LEU A 595 26.71 19.86 4.84
C LEU A 595 26.19 21.20 4.33
N ALA A 596 25.23 21.81 5.03
CA ALA A 596 24.71 23.13 4.73
C ALA A 596 24.26 23.87 5.99
N TYR A 597 24.50 25.16 6.02
CA TYR A 597 23.94 26.12 6.98
C TYR A 597 22.80 26.91 6.36
N TYR A 598 22.06 27.63 7.16
CA TYR A 598 21.09 28.61 6.64
C TYR A 598 21.85 29.87 6.17
N ASP A 599 21.52 30.36 4.99
CA ASP A 599 22.02 31.66 4.50
C ASP A 599 21.10 32.78 4.98
N HIS A 600 21.36 33.22 6.22
CA HIS A 600 20.55 34.22 6.88
C HIS A 600 21.39 34.95 7.94
N PRO A 601 21.27 36.29 8.08
CA PRO A 601 22.12 37.05 9.00
C PRO A 601 21.98 36.65 10.48
N VAL A 602 20.82 36.21 10.90
CA VAL A 602 20.55 35.77 12.29
C VAL A 602 20.68 34.26 12.45
N TRP A 603 20.13 33.49 11.52
CA TRP A 603 20.06 32.01 11.58
C TRP A 603 21.27 31.30 10.99
N GLY A 604 22.18 32.02 10.36
CA GLY A 604 23.35 31.45 9.65
C GLY A 604 24.34 30.68 10.50
N LYS A 605 24.22 30.73 11.84
CA LYS A 605 25.02 29.92 12.78
C LYS A 605 24.46 28.51 12.97
N TYR A 606 23.22 28.26 12.57
CA TYR A 606 22.58 26.95 12.71
C TYR A 606 22.72 26.12 11.46
N ALA A 607 22.95 24.82 11.67
CA ALA A 607 22.99 23.87 10.56
C ALA A 607 21.56 23.61 10.03
N ALA A 608 21.49 23.39 8.73
CA ALA A 608 20.27 23.00 8.02
C ALA A 608 20.31 21.52 7.61
N ILE A 609 21.48 21.04 7.17
CA ILE A 609 21.68 19.67 6.73
C ILE A 609 23.00 19.16 7.34
N THR A 610 22.95 17.98 7.93
CA THR A 610 24.11 17.36 8.60
C THR A 610 24.29 15.91 8.21
N GLU A 611 25.49 15.40 8.39
CA GLU A 611 25.84 13.99 8.23
C GLU A 611 26.73 13.56 9.40
N ASN A 612 26.39 12.46 10.05
CA ASN A 612 27.14 11.92 11.17
C ASN A 612 27.56 10.47 10.93
N ASN A 613 28.81 10.15 11.25
CA ASN A 613 29.28 8.78 11.31
C ASN A 613 28.93 8.21 12.69
N TYR A 614 28.13 7.16 12.74
CA TYR A 614 27.74 6.50 13.98
C TYR A 614 27.90 4.99 13.89
N GLY A 615 28.81 4.46 14.71
CA GLY A 615 29.24 3.06 14.58
C GLY A 615 29.90 2.79 13.23
N LYS A 616 29.29 1.90 12.42
CA LYS A 616 29.77 1.56 11.07
C LYS A 616 28.99 2.27 9.95
N GLY A 617 27.95 3.02 10.27
CA GLY A 617 27.05 3.62 9.31
C GLY A 617 27.02 5.13 9.35
N ILE A 618 26.07 5.70 8.62
CA ILE A 618 25.93 7.13 8.41
C ILE A 618 24.48 7.54 8.71
N ALA A 619 24.30 8.65 9.41
CA ALA A 619 23.02 9.31 9.59
C ALA A 619 23.05 10.70 8.95
N THR A 620 22.23 10.91 7.94
CA THR A 620 21.96 12.22 7.35
C THR A 620 20.69 12.79 7.96
N TYR A 621 20.71 14.06 8.35
CA TYR A 621 19.53 14.76 8.87
C TYR A 621 19.27 16.05 8.06
N ILE A 622 18.06 16.16 7.54
CA ILE A 622 17.60 17.32 6.75
C ILE A 622 16.59 18.09 7.61
N GLY A 623 17.03 19.20 8.23
CA GLY A 623 16.23 19.97 9.18
C GLY A 623 15.32 21.03 8.58
N CYS A 624 15.07 20.99 7.26
CA CYS A 624 14.21 21.95 6.57
C CYS A 624 13.53 21.32 5.36
N LEU A 625 12.43 21.90 4.92
CA LEU A 625 11.81 21.50 3.65
C LEU A 625 12.61 22.11 2.49
N THR A 626 13.30 21.24 1.77
CA THR A 626 14.17 21.59 0.66
C THR A 626 13.47 21.51 -0.68
N THR A 627 14.09 22.06 -1.73
CA THR A 627 13.71 21.79 -3.13
C THR A 627 14.04 20.34 -3.51
N SER A 628 13.42 19.84 -4.59
CA SER A 628 13.74 18.51 -5.15
C SER A 628 15.23 18.40 -5.53
N ALA A 629 15.83 19.45 -6.08
CA ALA A 629 17.25 19.46 -6.45
C ALA A 629 18.19 19.17 -5.26
N VAL A 630 17.91 19.73 -4.08
CA VAL A 630 18.67 19.44 -2.84
C VAL A 630 18.43 18.01 -2.40
N THR A 631 17.18 17.55 -2.42
CA THR A 631 16.82 16.17 -2.06
C THR A 631 17.52 15.17 -2.97
N ASP A 632 17.46 15.38 -4.28
CA ASP A 632 18.11 14.53 -5.29
C ASP A 632 19.63 14.45 -5.09
N LYS A 633 20.26 15.59 -4.77
CA LYS A 633 21.70 15.62 -4.44
C LYS A 633 22.03 14.75 -3.22
N ILE A 634 21.25 14.86 -2.15
CA ILE A 634 21.46 14.07 -0.92
C ILE A 634 21.23 12.58 -1.20
N LEU A 635 20.18 12.23 -1.93
CA LEU A 635 19.89 10.86 -2.33
C LEU A 635 21.02 10.27 -3.19
N ALA A 636 21.48 11.02 -4.21
CA ALA A 636 22.57 10.59 -5.08
C ALA A 636 23.87 10.33 -4.27
N ASP A 637 24.19 11.20 -3.34
CA ASP A 637 25.38 11.03 -2.48
C ASP A 637 25.27 9.82 -1.58
N ALA A 638 24.10 9.58 -0.97
CA ALA A 638 23.85 8.41 -0.12
C ALA A 638 23.93 7.10 -0.92
N VAL A 639 23.31 7.07 -2.09
CA VAL A 639 23.32 5.89 -2.99
C VAL A 639 24.74 5.59 -3.49
N LYS A 640 25.52 6.61 -3.86
CA LYS A 640 26.93 6.45 -4.24
C LYS A 640 27.79 5.94 -3.10
N LYS A 641 27.65 6.49 -1.89
CA LYS A 641 28.36 6.02 -0.69
C LYS A 641 28.02 4.56 -0.34
N ALA A 642 26.78 4.13 -0.60
CA ALA A 642 26.34 2.75 -0.40
C ALA A 642 26.80 1.79 -1.52
N GLY A 643 27.49 2.27 -2.56
CA GLY A 643 27.93 1.46 -3.70
C GLY A 643 26.80 0.97 -4.60
N LEU A 644 25.74 1.78 -4.73
CA LEU A 644 24.53 1.45 -5.49
C LEU A 644 24.38 2.25 -6.80
N TRP A 645 25.41 2.98 -7.20
CA TRP A 645 25.45 3.75 -8.44
C TRP A 645 26.16 2.97 -9.54
N ASN A 646 25.39 2.37 -10.43
CA ASN A 646 25.85 1.47 -11.49
C ASN A 646 25.56 2.06 -12.88
N GLU A 647 25.64 1.25 -13.93
CA GLU A 647 25.44 1.65 -15.32
C GLU A 647 24.03 2.21 -15.58
N ASP A 648 22.99 1.59 -15.01
CA ASP A 648 21.60 2.07 -15.20
C ASP A 648 21.39 3.46 -14.61
N GLN A 649 22.13 3.84 -13.55
CA GLN A 649 22.08 5.15 -12.91
C GLN A 649 22.84 6.25 -13.66
N GLN A 650 23.52 5.90 -14.76
CA GLN A 650 24.06 6.90 -15.70
C GLN A 650 22.99 7.46 -16.63
N LEU A 651 21.85 6.75 -16.75
CA LEU A 651 20.71 7.20 -17.52
C LEU A 651 19.82 8.10 -16.66
N SER A 652 19.16 9.03 -17.32
CA SER A 652 18.28 10.00 -16.65
C SER A 652 16.94 10.11 -17.39
N PHE A 653 15.92 10.58 -16.69
CA PHE A 653 14.65 10.90 -17.29
C PHE A 653 14.84 11.72 -18.59
N PRO A 654 14.14 11.41 -19.70
CA PRO A 654 12.96 10.54 -19.79
C PRO A 654 13.25 9.04 -19.96
N ILE A 655 14.53 8.62 -19.95
CA ILE A 655 14.86 7.18 -19.97
C ILE A 655 14.77 6.64 -18.54
N ILE A 656 13.80 5.78 -18.32
CA ILE A 656 13.63 5.06 -17.05
C ILE A 656 14.02 3.61 -17.23
N THR A 657 14.84 3.09 -16.29
CA THR A 657 15.23 1.69 -16.27
C THR A 657 14.62 0.97 -15.08
N LYS A 658 14.22 -0.27 -15.31
CA LYS A 658 13.80 -1.20 -14.28
C LYS A 658 14.44 -2.55 -14.57
N SER A 659 14.82 -3.29 -13.53
CA SER A 659 15.38 -4.63 -13.72
C SER A 659 14.80 -5.63 -12.72
N GLY A 660 14.94 -6.91 -13.05
CA GLY A 660 14.58 -8.02 -12.17
C GLY A 660 15.18 -9.32 -12.68
N VAL A 661 15.14 -10.35 -11.86
CA VAL A 661 15.66 -11.67 -12.21
C VAL A 661 14.49 -12.59 -12.53
N ASN A 662 14.49 -13.20 -13.72
CA ASN A 662 13.45 -14.11 -14.16
C ASN A 662 13.59 -15.51 -13.54
N GLN A 663 12.64 -16.41 -13.84
CA GLN A 663 12.64 -17.77 -13.31
C GLN A 663 13.84 -18.63 -13.77
N LYS A 664 14.53 -18.21 -14.84
CA LYS A 664 15.76 -18.87 -15.35
C LYS A 664 17.03 -18.32 -14.69
N GLY A 665 16.91 -17.38 -13.76
CA GLY A 665 18.06 -16.74 -13.10
C GLY A 665 18.73 -15.65 -13.94
N LYS A 666 18.17 -15.27 -15.07
CA LYS A 666 18.69 -14.22 -15.94
C LYS A 666 18.15 -12.85 -15.54
N THR A 667 18.97 -11.82 -15.65
CA THR A 667 18.56 -10.44 -15.43
C THR A 667 17.82 -9.92 -16.65
N VAL A 668 16.66 -9.33 -16.43
CA VAL A 668 15.86 -8.66 -17.44
C VAL A 668 15.85 -7.17 -17.15
N HIS A 669 16.33 -6.38 -18.10
CA HIS A 669 16.29 -4.91 -18.05
C HIS A 669 15.16 -4.41 -18.94
N TYR A 670 14.39 -3.47 -18.42
CA TYR A 670 13.42 -2.68 -19.15
C TYR A 670 13.96 -1.26 -19.31
N TYR A 671 13.90 -0.72 -20.51
CA TYR A 671 14.26 0.65 -20.84
C TYR A 671 13.04 1.32 -21.44
N PHE A 672 12.52 2.33 -20.78
CA PHE A 672 11.33 3.06 -21.18
C PHE A 672 11.70 4.47 -21.61
N ASN A 673 11.07 4.99 -22.66
CA ASN A 673 11.13 6.38 -23.05
C ASN A 673 9.80 7.09 -22.71
N TYR A 674 9.79 7.85 -21.63
CA TYR A 674 8.62 8.64 -21.21
C TYR A 674 8.63 10.04 -21.83
N SER A 675 8.80 10.13 -23.15
CA SER A 675 8.71 11.41 -23.87
C SER A 675 8.21 11.22 -25.30
N ASP A 676 7.78 12.32 -25.89
CA ASP A 676 7.39 12.45 -27.28
C ASP A 676 8.59 12.62 -28.24
N GLN A 677 9.81 12.52 -27.73
CA GLN A 677 11.04 12.64 -28.51
C GLN A 677 11.75 11.29 -28.60
N GLN A 678 12.37 11.04 -29.77
CA GLN A 678 13.31 9.93 -29.90
C GLN A 678 14.51 10.15 -28.99
N THR A 679 14.92 9.13 -28.27
CA THR A 679 16.12 9.14 -27.42
C THR A 679 16.99 7.93 -27.68
N SER A 680 18.24 7.96 -27.25
CA SER A 680 19.16 6.84 -27.41
C SER A 680 20.17 6.77 -26.26
N PHE A 681 20.67 5.57 -26.01
CA PHE A 681 21.74 5.34 -25.03
C PHE A 681 22.66 4.22 -25.53
N THR A 682 23.87 4.14 -24.94
CA THR A 682 24.81 3.04 -25.20
C THR A 682 24.52 1.88 -24.25
N TYR A 683 24.27 0.70 -24.78
CA TYR A 683 23.96 -0.50 -23.97
C TYR A 683 25.20 -0.98 -23.21
N PRO A 684 25.14 -1.11 -21.87
CA PRO A 684 26.34 -1.31 -21.07
C PRO A 684 26.71 -2.77 -20.80
N TYR A 685 25.78 -3.71 -21.04
CA TYR A 685 25.97 -5.12 -20.65
C TYR A 685 26.47 -5.99 -21.81
N ASN A 686 27.01 -7.16 -21.48
CA ASN A 686 27.49 -8.14 -22.46
C ASN A 686 26.33 -8.85 -23.16
N ASN A 687 26.63 -9.90 -23.91
CA ASN A 687 25.73 -10.66 -24.75
C ASN A 687 24.31 -10.78 -24.15
N SER A 688 23.34 -10.28 -24.91
CA SER A 688 21.98 -10.13 -24.45
C SER A 688 21.00 -10.34 -25.60
N LYS A 689 19.75 -10.53 -25.25
CA LYS A 689 18.66 -10.70 -26.21
C LYS A 689 17.55 -9.68 -25.97
N GLU A 690 17.22 -8.88 -26.98
CA GLU A 690 16.05 -8.02 -26.95
C GLU A 690 14.79 -8.89 -27.17
N LEU A 691 13.91 -8.93 -26.17
CA LEU A 691 12.82 -9.92 -26.12
C LEU A 691 11.65 -9.58 -27.05
N LEU A 692 11.43 -8.32 -27.39
CA LEU A 692 10.32 -7.91 -28.26
C LEU A 692 10.62 -8.26 -29.71
N SER A 693 11.83 -7.97 -30.19
CA SER A 693 12.27 -8.27 -31.57
C SER A 693 12.93 -9.65 -31.73
N GLY A 694 13.46 -10.21 -30.65
CA GLY A 694 14.24 -11.45 -30.66
C GLY A 694 15.70 -11.29 -31.08
N ASN A 695 16.16 -10.06 -31.36
CA ASN A 695 17.51 -9.78 -31.83
C ASN A 695 18.55 -9.86 -30.69
N SER A 696 19.78 -10.25 -31.05
CA SER A 696 20.93 -10.18 -30.13
C SER A 696 21.39 -8.72 -29.95
N VAL A 697 21.80 -8.37 -28.76
CA VAL A 697 22.34 -7.06 -28.42
C VAL A 697 23.71 -7.24 -27.75
N SER A 698 24.73 -6.55 -28.25
CA SER A 698 26.08 -6.59 -27.72
C SER A 698 26.37 -5.31 -26.91
N LYS A 699 27.34 -5.41 -26.00
CA LYS A 699 27.87 -4.24 -25.27
C LYS A 699 28.31 -3.15 -26.24
N ASN A 700 28.09 -1.92 -25.87
CA ASN A 700 28.37 -0.70 -26.64
C ASN A 700 27.49 -0.51 -27.89
N THR A 701 26.44 -1.31 -28.08
CA THR A 701 25.45 -1.05 -29.13
C THR A 701 24.61 0.17 -28.76
N ALA A 702 24.41 1.08 -29.72
CA ALA A 702 23.48 2.20 -29.54
C ALA A 702 22.03 1.67 -29.59
N ILE A 703 21.29 1.87 -28.50
CA ILE A 703 19.85 1.53 -28.41
C ILE A 703 19.05 2.81 -28.64
N THR A 704 18.19 2.76 -29.63
CA THR A 704 17.24 3.86 -29.92
C THR A 704 15.86 3.48 -29.41
N LEU A 705 15.24 4.40 -28.70
CA LEU A 705 13.86 4.36 -28.23
C LEU A 705 13.08 5.45 -28.96
N MET A 706 12.04 5.04 -29.68
CA MET A 706 11.11 5.99 -30.31
C MET A 706 10.26 6.69 -29.22
N PRO A 707 9.48 7.72 -29.56
CA PRO A 707 8.51 8.29 -28.62
C PRO A 707 7.61 7.25 -28.00
N TRP A 708 7.46 7.25 -26.66
CA TRP A 708 6.61 6.32 -25.91
C TRP A 708 6.90 4.83 -26.20
N ASP A 709 8.18 4.51 -26.48
CA ASP A 709 8.65 3.15 -26.80
C ASP A 709 9.45 2.56 -25.63
N MET A 710 9.69 1.25 -25.71
CA MET A 710 10.48 0.51 -24.74
C MET A 710 11.33 -0.57 -25.39
N LYS A 711 12.36 -1.02 -24.68
CA LYS A 711 13.11 -2.24 -24.96
C LYS A 711 13.17 -3.12 -23.71
N ILE A 712 13.08 -4.42 -23.91
CA ILE A 712 13.16 -5.42 -22.85
C ILE A 712 14.32 -6.35 -23.21
N ILE A 713 15.39 -6.32 -22.42
CA ILE A 713 16.63 -6.98 -22.74
C ILE A 713 16.99 -7.98 -21.64
N GLU A 714 17.06 -9.26 -21.99
CA GLU A 714 17.51 -10.36 -21.13
C GLU A 714 19.03 -10.52 -21.29
N VAL A 715 19.76 -10.41 -20.20
CA VAL A 715 21.24 -10.62 -20.15
C VAL A 715 21.50 -12.11 -20.00
N ASP A 716 22.43 -12.66 -20.83
CA ASP A 716 22.78 -14.07 -20.82
C ASP A 716 23.54 -14.53 -19.58
#